data_0c162ed66010eb8b15ff42bb58a2ad59
#
_entry.id   0c162ed66010eb8b15ff42bb58a2ad59
#
_cell.length_a   1.000
_cell.length_b   1.000
_cell.length_c   1.000
_cell.angle_alpha   90.00
_cell.angle_beta   90.00
_cell.angle_gamma   90.00
#
_symmetry.space_group_name_H-M   'P 1'
#
loop_
_entity.id
_entity.type
_entity.pdbx_description
1 polymer ?
#
loop_
_entity_poly.entity_id
_entity_poly.type
_entity_poly.pdbx_seq_one_letter_code
_entity_poly.pdbx_strand_id
1 'polypeptide(L)'
;MAIYTTVREKLESIQKSKKESDIFPTLQMLFQTKGFSNVEITHGNSEMGKDLVFKHYDSMLGRETWFALVVKNKNAGQEVFEEGGEITRQIKLAFEVPYKDAKAEEHYINTVIVVINGSVSAQAKTILSSVMPVHFRTNIEIWNYQKLCEEIDTHIRDFFLSNDGVSQDDIIVLNYKNALIKRLSSLDNAKQLFSGLNISEINDIFINVKTTISRYEAEKEKYQDTTIRHQEEPDDSITIINSNKNTIVTGIATSGKSLLLKRIGVNAVNIYKRIGVFWFRFRELSLNQFNIDQLIAEQFRSLANTEIKDEYFDRYILLFDGLDEVKSKKDRIVFIEKINQYLTHKLNTHSIISSRNIDIFDDNLFDGYEHIELLPFDIGQAFKLVKKIIPDNKNKASQFVEAIRDQQLSNTLTRTPMALTLMAILYKEDAIDLKELPANITELYNKFSDYYLDRWDATKGLSAQYKFEETKHILAFIGQYMHVRGMREIDIPQLSGFLQEIYDKFSYDELTDIQGFIEKLKNRNCLFIYNETSNTFCFNNLSFQEYFASIFYDDSNEQELVDNIYNDWWANVIVFYNGKSPKRSVFIEKILTSRVPTDTSTMYRHLQIVSKCVQAAHLISNDVEKRTIENLINTFDSFYKCTILPAIENPANAGLLRSLSTLDMILQVRNIFCQIFQSKHINQEIFSSVGMNILLKSTFGYSDVTLYCLSYHLSDITNDGMFLQYFIDKKLNTRWDRIVYKDIDHMRLKAMLSPNIYNRIKRKQRQNKIYIDKQFKEPAILHLSDGLKV
;
A
#
# COMPACT_ATOMS: atom_id res chain seq x y z
N MET A 1 -4.67 -39.00 -19.18
CA MET A 1 -4.09 -38.79 -17.85
C MET A 1 -5.24 -38.48 -16.89
N ALA A 2 -5.21 -39.04 -15.68
CA ALA A 2 -6.26 -38.75 -14.69
C ALA A 2 -6.12 -37.30 -14.19
N ILE A 3 -7.18 -36.51 -14.27
CA ILE A 3 -7.22 -35.15 -13.71
C ILE A 3 -7.65 -35.28 -12.25
N TYR A 4 -6.75 -34.93 -11.33
CA TYR A 4 -7.04 -34.91 -9.89
C TYR A 4 -7.47 -33.51 -9.46
N THR A 5 -8.56 -33.39 -8.72
CA THR A 5 -9.10 -32.14 -8.23
C THR A 5 -8.67 -31.80 -6.81
N THR A 6 -8.24 -32.80 -6.05
CA THR A 6 -7.82 -32.66 -4.67
C THR A 6 -6.48 -33.37 -4.39
N VAL A 7 -5.73 -32.84 -3.41
CA VAL A 7 -4.49 -33.46 -2.91
C VAL A 7 -4.77 -34.88 -2.41
N ARG A 8 -5.91 -35.09 -1.76
CA ARG A 8 -6.36 -36.37 -1.25
C ARG A 8 -6.49 -37.43 -2.34
N GLU A 9 -7.22 -37.11 -3.43
CA GLU A 9 -7.39 -38.03 -4.57
C GLU A 9 -6.06 -38.46 -5.19
N LYS A 10 -5.14 -37.54 -5.35
CA LYS A 10 -3.83 -37.82 -5.94
C LYS A 10 -2.94 -38.63 -5.00
N LEU A 11 -2.91 -38.38 -3.70
CA LEU A 11 -2.20 -39.18 -2.72
C LEU A 11 -2.77 -40.61 -2.59
N GLU A 12 -4.08 -40.77 -2.64
CA GLU A 12 -4.74 -42.09 -2.67
C GLU A 12 -4.36 -42.86 -3.94
N SER A 13 -4.24 -42.17 -5.07
CA SER A 13 -3.75 -42.80 -6.31
C SER A 13 -2.29 -43.23 -6.18
N ILE A 14 -1.41 -42.44 -5.59
CA ILE A 14 -0.02 -42.81 -5.32
C ILE A 14 0.06 -43.99 -4.35
N GLN A 15 -0.80 -44.03 -3.32
CA GLN A 15 -0.86 -45.11 -2.36
C GLN A 15 -1.20 -46.46 -3.01
N LYS A 16 -2.06 -46.47 -4.03
CA LYS A 16 -2.45 -47.70 -4.77
C LYS A 16 -1.26 -48.37 -5.46
N SER A 17 -0.21 -47.64 -5.81
CA SER A 17 1.01 -48.21 -6.41
C SER A 17 1.81 -49.05 -5.43
N LYS A 18 1.67 -48.79 -4.11
CA LYS A 18 2.44 -49.37 -3.00
C LYS A 18 3.97 -49.19 -3.11
N LYS A 19 4.45 -48.40 -4.08
CA LYS A 19 5.87 -48.11 -4.24
C LYS A 19 6.22 -46.84 -3.46
N GLU A 20 7.19 -46.91 -2.58
CA GLU A 20 7.66 -45.76 -1.77
C GLU A 20 8.30 -44.70 -2.66
N SER A 21 9.03 -45.12 -3.69
CA SER A 21 9.68 -44.21 -4.66
C SER A 21 8.72 -43.25 -5.38
N ASP A 22 7.44 -43.56 -5.48
CA ASP A 22 6.48 -42.72 -6.23
C ASP A 22 6.11 -41.43 -5.48
N ILE A 23 6.36 -41.36 -4.16
CA ILE A 23 6.12 -40.19 -3.36
C ILE A 23 7.41 -39.36 -3.11
N PHE A 24 8.59 -39.89 -3.37
CA PHE A 24 9.86 -39.23 -3.10
C PHE A 24 10.01 -37.86 -3.78
N PRO A 25 9.68 -37.68 -5.08
CA PRO A 25 9.75 -36.36 -5.72
C PRO A 25 8.84 -35.34 -5.05
N THR A 26 7.67 -35.77 -4.58
CA THR A 26 6.74 -34.90 -3.84
C THR A 26 7.32 -34.46 -2.50
N LEU A 27 7.94 -35.38 -1.76
CA LEU A 27 8.57 -35.06 -0.48
C LEU A 27 9.82 -34.21 -0.67
N GLN A 28 10.63 -34.51 -1.67
CA GLN A 28 11.79 -33.67 -2.02
C GLN A 28 11.37 -32.23 -2.27
N MET A 29 10.37 -32.02 -3.09
CA MET A 29 9.80 -30.70 -3.36
C MET A 29 9.24 -30.04 -2.11
N LEU A 30 8.47 -30.77 -1.29
CA LEU A 30 7.86 -30.25 -0.09
C LEU A 30 8.92 -29.72 0.90
N PHE A 31 9.98 -30.49 1.15
CA PHE A 31 11.01 -30.07 2.07
C PHE A 31 11.90 -28.94 1.50
N GLN A 32 12.16 -28.95 0.19
CA GLN A 32 12.84 -27.80 -0.45
C GLN A 32 12.00 -26.52 -0.33
N THR A 33 10.71 -26.60 -0.54
CA THR A 33 9.78 -25.46 -0.39
C THR A 33 9.70 -24.97 1.06
N LYS A 34 9.85 -25.83 2.03
CA LYS A 34 9.91 -25.48 3.48
C LYS A 34 11.26 -24.86 3.89
N GLY A 35 12.18 -24.65 2.95
CA GLY A 35 13.47 -23.98 3.19
C GLY A 35 14.60 -24.90 3.65
N PHE A 36 14.44 -26.21 3.54
CA PHE A 36 15.54 -27.15 3.76
C PHE A 36 16.46 -27.21 2.53
N SER A 37 17.75 -27.37 2.76
CA SER A 37 18.78 -27.46 1.73
C SER A 37 19.31 -28.88 1.61
N ASN A 38 19.96 -29.19 0.48
CA ASN A 38 20.52 -30.49 0.16
C ASN A 38 19.50 -31.63 0.36
N VAL A 39 18.28 -31.48 -0.21
CA VAL A 39 17.26 -32.53 -0.13
C VAL A 39 17.58 -33.61 -1.17
N GLU A 40 18.19 -34.71 -0.75
CA GLU A 40 18.66 -35.80 -1.59
C GLU A 40 17.88 -37.07 -1.34
N ILE A 41 17.53 -37.77 -2.42
CA ILE A 41 16.95 -39.11 -2.37
C ILE A 41 18.09 -40.13 -2.27
N THR A 42 18.11 -40.88 -1.18
CA THR A 42 19.18 -41.84 -0.86
C THR A 42 18.81 -43.29 -1.15
N HIS A 43 17.67 -43.50 -1.83
CA HIS A 43 17.12 -44.82 -2.06
C HIS A 43 18.06 -45.79 -2.81
N GLY A 44 18.26 -47.00 -2.27
CA GLY A 44 19.09 -48.08 -2.85
C GLY A 44 19.98 -48.78 -1.83
N ASN A 45 21.01 -49.52 -2.31
CA ASN A 45 21.90 -50.37 -1.49
C ASN A 45 22.69 -49.58 -0.40
N SER A 46 22.74 -48.26 -0.47
CA SER A 46 23.42 -47.38 0.50
C SER A 46 22.43 -46.62 1.41
N GLU A 47 21.16 -46.96 1.42
CA GLU A 47 20.06 -46.26 2.09
C GLU A 47 20.21 -46.18 3.62
N MET A 48 20.74 -47.26 4.24
CA MET A 48 20.99 -47.36 5.68
C MET A 48 19.88 -46.72 6.53
N GLY A 49 18.60 -47.02 6.18
CA GLY A 49 17.41 -46.54 6.86
C GLY A 49 16.98 -45.11 6.54
N LYS A 50 17.51 -44.50 5.50
CA LYS A 50 17.19 -43.12 5.10
C LYS A 50 16.69 -43.10 3.65
N ASP A 51 15.42 -42.75 3.42
CA ASP A 51 14.88 -42.62 2.08
C ASP A 51 15.23 -41.30 1.43
N LEU A 52 15.18 -40.21 2.24
CA LEU A 52 15.68 -38.87 1.89
C LEU A 52 16.50 -38.29 3.06
N VAL A 53 17.48 -37.45 2.71
CA VAL A 53 18.29 -36.73 3.68
C VAL A 53 18.31 -35.25 3.28
N PHE A 54 18.29 -34.35 4.26
CA PHE A 54 18.37 -32.92 4.05
C PHE A 54 18.89 -32.20 5.28
N LYS A 55 19.27 -30.93 5.13
CA LYS A 55 19.77 -30.11 6.22
C LYS A 55 19.07 -28.76 6.32
N HIS A 56 19.10 -28.21 7.52
CA HIS A 56 18.72 -26.85 7.81
C HIS A 56 19.86 -26.12 8.51
N TYR A 57 20.16 -24.90 8.03
CA TYR A 57 21.14 -24.04 8.68
C TYR A 57 20.44 -23.12 9.66
N ASP A 58 20.73 -23.27 10.93
CA ASP A 58 20.28 -22.36 11.98
C ASP A 58 21.23 -21.16 12.08
N SER A 59 20.81 -20.03 11.53
CA SER A 59 21.59 -18.79 11.53
C SER A 59 21.84 -18.22 12.93
N MET A 60 20.97 -18.52 13.90
CA MET A 60 21.11 -18.06 15.30
C MET A 60 22.16 -18.87 16.05
N LEU A 61 22.23 -20.17 15.79
CA LEU A 61 23.19 -21.07 16.44
C LEU A 61 24.46 -21.31 15.62
N GLY A 62 24.52 -20.83 14.38
CA GLY A 62 25.64 -20.97 13.47
C GLY A 62 25.97 -22.43 13.09
N ARG A 63 24.98 -23.32 13.14
CA ARG A 63 25.20 -24.76 12.91
C ARG A 63 24.19 -25.38 11.96
N GLU A 64 24.61 -26.43 11.28
CA GLU A 64 23.76 -27.27 10.45
C GLU A 64 23.11 -28.39 11.27
N THR A 65 21.82 -28.60 11.02
CA THR A 65 21.03 -29.70 11.59
C THR A 65 20.59 -30.62 10.46
N TRP A 66 20.91 -31.91 10.55
CA TRP A 66 20.60 -32.89 9.54
C TRP A 66 19.36 -33.71 9.88
N PHE A 67 18.54 -33.95 8.86
CA PHE A 67 17.28 -34.66 8.93
C PHE A 67 17.28 -35.84 7.99
N ALA A 68 16.55 -36.93 8.36
CA ALA A 68 16.26 -38.04 7.46
C ALA A 68 14.75 -38.31 7.41
N LEU A 69 14.27 -38.76 6.24
CA LEU A 69 12.95 -39.33 6.11
C LEU A 69 13.02 -40.85 6.06
N VAL A 70 12.05 -41.46 6.72
CA VAL A 70 11.65 -42.87 6.57
C VAL A 70 10.23 -42.86 5.98
N VAL A 71 10.06 -43.35 4.78
CA VAL A 71 8.82 -43.21 4.01
C VAL A 71 8.12 -44.55 3.86
N LYS A 72 6.81 -44.57 4.07
CA LYS A 72 5.93 -45.74 3.80
C LYS A 72 4.72 -45.31 2.98
N ASN A 73 4.56 -45.91 1.83
CA ASN A 73 3.42 -45.70 0.92
C ASN A 73 2.34 -46.75 1.13
N LYS A 74 1.99 -47.04 2.39
CA LYS A 74 0.99 -48.02 2.83
C LYS A 74 0.53 -47.75 4.25
N ASN A 75 -0.54 -48.41 4.69
CA ASN A 75 -0.96 -48.36 6.09
C ASN A 75 0.11 -49.02 6.99
N ALA A 76 0.31 -48.47 8.17
CA ALA A 76 1.28 -48.94 9.16
C ALA A 76 0.57 -49.43 10.43
N GLY A 77 0.59 -50.75 10.65
CA GLY A 77 0.09 -51.40 11.86
C GLY A 77 1.02 -51.22 13.06
N GLN A 78 0.72 -51.89 14.17
CA GLN A 78 1.55 -51.85 15.38
C GLN A 78 2.89 -52.57 15.19
N GLU A 79 2.88 -53.67 14.46
CA GLU A 79 4.02 -54.60 14.27
C GLU A 79 5.26 -53.93 13.68
N VAL A 80 5.06 -52.92 12.83
CA VAL A 80 6.19 -52.20 12.21
C VAL A 80 6.90 -51.21 13.16
N PHE A 81 6.27 -50.85 14.28
CA PHE A 81 6.78 -49.97 15.32
C PHE A 81 7.34 -50.75 16.55
N GLU A 82 7.10 -52.04 16.66
CA GLU A 82 7.61 -52.88 17.74
C GLU A 82 9.13 -53.12 17.65
N GLU A 83 9.71 -53.73 18.65
CA GLU A 83 11.13 -54.07 18.63
C GLU A 83 11.46 -55.05 17.49
N GLY A 84 12.41 -54.65 16.60
CA GLY A 84 12.72 -55.36 15.39
C GLY A 84 11.76 -55.14 14.19
N GLY A 85 10.71 -54.35 14.41
CA GLY A 85 9.80 -53.92 13.32
C GLY A 85 10.52 -53.12 12.24
N GLU A 86 9.96 -53.06 11.03
CA GLU A 86 10.58 -52.47 9.85
C GLU A 86 10.93 -51.00 10.07
N ILE A 87 9.97 -50.20 10.52
CA ILE A 87 10.15 -48.76 10.76
C ILE A 87 11.13 -48.50 11.91
N THR A 88 10.99 -49.22 13.01
CA THR A 88 11.88 -49.14 14.18
C THR A 88 13.33 -49.41 13.81
N ARG A 89 13.59 -50.43 12.99
CA ARG A 89 14.91 -50.76 12.49
C ARG A 89 15.47 -49.66 11.59
N GLN A 90 14.65 -49.14 10.67
CA GLN A 90 15.08 -48.07 9.77
C GLN A 90 15.42 -46.78 10.56
N ILE A 91 14.63 -46.42 11.56
CA ILE A 91 14.93 -45.26 12.40
C ILE A 91 16.25 -45.42 13.17
N LYS A 92 16.47 -46.60 13.77
CA LYS A 92 17.73 -46.92 14.47
C LYS A 92 18.93 -46.79 13.55
N LEU A 93 18.86 -47.38 12.36
CA LEU A 93 19.91 -47.24 11.33
C LEU A 93 20.13 -45.80 10.88
N ALA A 94 19.03 -45.04 10.75
CA ALA A 94 19.15 -43.63 10.34
C ALA A 94 19.94 -42.78 11.34
N PHE A 95 19.79 -43.02 12.63
CA PHE A 95 20.56 -42.32 13.67
C PHE A 95 21.97 -42.85 13.86
N GLU A 96 22.14 -44.19 13.79
CA GLU A 96 23.42 -44.85 14.15
C GLU A 96 24.45 -44.79 13.02
N VAL A 97 23.99 -44.81 11.78
CA VAL A 97 24.89 -44.80 10.60
C VAL A 97 24.97 -43.39 10.03
N PRO A 98 26.14 -42.75 9.96
CA PRO A 98 26.25 -41.43 9.39
C PRO A 98 25.92 -41.43 7.88
N TYR A 99 25.37 -40.32 7.42
CA TYR A 99 25.20 -40.03 6.00
C TYR A 99 26.51 -39.46 5.44
N LYS A 100 26.89 -39.90 4.24
CA LYS A 100 28.04 -39.35 3.52
C LYS A 100 27.55 -38.50 2.37
N ASP A 101 27.90 -37.21 2.43
CA ASP A 101 27.54 -36.26 1.38
C ASP A 101 28.39 -36.45 0.11
N ALA A 102 28.13 -35.66 -0.94
CA ALA A 102 28.87 -35.68 -2.20
C ALA A 102 30.39 -35.42 -2.06
N LYS A 103 30.82 -34.83 -0.95
CA LYS A 103 32.23 -34.60 -0.61
C LYS A 103 32.82 -35.73 0.25
N ALA A 104 32.10 -36.82 0.50
CA ALA A 104 32.40 -37.91 1.40
C ALA A 104 32.56 -37.50 2.88
N GLU A 105 32.02 -36.33 3.28
CA GLU A 105 31.96 -35.94 4.69
C GLU A 105 30.84 -36.70 5.41
N GLU A 106 31.11 -37.12 6.66
CA GLU A 106 30.15 -37.89 7.47
C GLU A 106 29.30 -36.94 8.33
N HIS A 107 27.98 -37.14 8.22
CA HIS A 107 27.00 -36.34 8.95
C HIS A 107 26.04 -37.23 9.72
N TYR A 108 25.92 -37.01 11.02
CA TYR A 108 24.94 -37.68 11.86
C TYR A 108 23.56 -37.02 11.77
N ILE A 109 22.53 -37.84 11.67
CA ILE A 109 21.14 -37.36 11.61
C ILE A 109 20.70 -36.88 13.00
N ASN A 110 20.19 -35.67 13.08
CA ASN A 110 19.69 -35.06 14.32
C ASN A 110 18.21 -35.40 14.52
N THR A 111 17.42 -35.49 13.46
CA THR A 111 15.96 -35.72 13.51
C THR A 111 15.52 -36.66 12.42
N VAL A 112 14.66 -37.62 12.74
CA VAL A 112 14.06 -38.52 11.78
C VAL A 112 12.56 -38.24 11.70
N ILE A 113 12.05 -38.01 10.49
CA ILE A 113 10.63 -37.84 10.22
C ILE A 113 10.12 -39.10 9.48
N VAL A 114 9.17 -39.76 10.10
CA VAL A 114 8.52 -40.94 9.51
C VAL A 114 7.27 -40.50 8.74
N VAL A 115 7.29 -40.57 7.44
CA VAL A 115 6.16 -40.14 6.58
C VAL A 115 5.40 -41.37 6.13
N ILE A 116 4.11 -41.43 6.46
CA ILE A 116 3.25 -42.55 6.15
C ILE A 116 2.06 -42.09 5.29
N ASN A 117 2.10 -42.41 4.00
CA ASN A 117 0.97 -42.17 3.11
C ASN A 117 -0.08 -43.26 3.33
N GLY A 118 -0.73 -43.22 4.48
CA GLY A 118 -1.70 -44.20 4.92
C GLY A 118 -2.15 -44.01 6.37
N SER A 119 -2.97 -44.92 6.87
CA SER A 119 -3.37 -44.91 8.28
C SER A 119 -2.22 -45.34 9.18
N VAL A 120 -2.13 -44.75 10.36
CA VAL A 120 -1.16 -45.08 11.40
C VAL A 120 -1.90 -45.52 12.65
N SER A 121 -1.42 -46.58 13.29
CA SER A 121 -1.97 -47.04 14.57
C SER A 121 -1.95 -45.94 15.61
N ALA A 122 -3.05 -45.76 16.35
CA ALA A 122 -3.13 -44.75 17.42
C ALA A 122 -2.06 -44.93 18.51
N GLN A 123 -1.54 -46.14 18.66
CA GLN A 123 -0.51 -46.46 19.67
C GLN A 123 0.93 -46.38 19.11
N ALA A 124 1.10 -46.14 17.80
CA ALA A 124 2.40 -46.15 17.13
C ALA A 124 3.48 -45.30 17.83
N LYS A 125 3.11 -44.08 18.22
CA LYS A 125 4.03 -43.16 18.92
C LYS A 125 4.45 -43.68 20.31
N THR A 126 3.53 -44.28 21.05
CA THR A 126 3.78 -44.83 22.37
C THR A 126 4.68 -46.08 22.27
N ILE A 127 4.39 -46.97 21.34
CA ILE A 127 5.17 -48.18 21.09
C ILE A 127 6.59 -47.80 20.67
N LEU A 128 6.74 -46.92 19.68
CA LEU A 128 8.04 -46.46 19.20
C LEU A 128 8.85 -45.81 20.33
N SER A 129 8.21 -44.97 21.17
CA SER A 129 8.87 -44.35 22.33
C SER A 129 9.33 -45.38 23.39
N SER A 130 8.64 -46.52 23.53
CA SER A 130 9.06 -47.55 24.48
C SER A 130 10.27 -48.33 23.98
N VAL A 131 10.42 -48.53 22.66
CA VAL A 131 11.44 -49.36 22.02
C VAL A 131 12.71 -48.57 21.65
N MET A 132 12.59 -47.25 21.47
CA MET A 132 13.74 -46.39 21.11
C MET A 132 14.59 -46.01 22.30
N PRO A 133 15.92 -45.89 22.13
CA PRO A 133 16.80 -45.28 23.12
C PRO A 133 16.34 -43.89 23.54
N VAL A 134 16.49 -43.58 24.80
CA VAL A 134 15.95 -42.33 25.42
C VAL A 134 16.40 -41.06 24.68
N HIS A 135 17.63 -41.01 24.22
CA HIS A 135 18.24 -39.87 23.51
C HIS A 135 17.71 -39.66 22.09
N PHE A 136 17.05 -40.67 21.48
CA PHE A 136 16.42 -40.51 20.16
C PHE A 136 14.94 -40.14 20.22
N ARG A 137 14.25 -40.38 21.34
CA ARG A 137 12.79 -40.28 21.47
C ARG A 137 12.24 -38.91 21.12
N THR A 138 12.93 -37.84 21.52
CA THR A 138 12.53 -36.46 21.27
C THR A 138 12.78 -36.00 19.85
N ASN A 139 13.55 -36.73 19.07
CA ASN A 139 14.02 -36.38 17.74
C ASN A 139 13.34 -37.23 16.64
N ILE A 140 12.17 -37.81 16.96
CA ILE A 140 11.38 -38.55 16.00
C ILE A 140 10.01 -37.93 15.84
N GLU A 141 9.64 -37.60 14.60
CA GLU A 141 8.31 -37.13 14.24
C GLU A 141 7.61 -38.12 13.32
N ILE A 142 6.29 -38.33 13.50
CA ILE A 142 5.48 -39.20 12.65
C ILE A 142 4.43 -38.36 11.95
N TRP A 143 4.49 -38.36 10.62
CA TRP A 143 3.49 -37.75 9.74
C TRP A 143 2.58 -38.86 9.21
N ASN A 144 1.32 -38.82 9.58
CA ASN A 144 0.28 -39.64 9.01
C ASN A 144 -0.26 -39.03 7.71
N TYR A 145 -1.17 -39.74 7.06
CA TYR A 145 -1.84 -39.30 5.83
C TYR A 145 -2.47 -37.91 5.95
N GLN A 146 -3.14 -37.61 7.06
CA GLN A 146 -3.79 -36.33 7.25
C GLN A 146 -2.77 -35.19 7.32
N LYS A 147 -1.72 -35.32 8.12
CA LYS A 147 -0.63 -34.34 8.22
C LYS A 147 0.07 -34.15 6.88
N LEU A 148 0.31 -35.26 6.13
CA LEU A 148 0.90 -35.19 4.81
C LEU A 148 0.02 -34.40 3.82
N CYS A 149 -1.31 -34.64 3.84
CA CYS A 149 -2.25 -33.85 3.04
C CYS A 149 -2.21 -32.38 3.36
N GLU A 150 -2.23 -32.01 4.65
CA GLU A 150 -2.18 -30.63 5.12
C GLU A 150 -0.90 -29.92 4.67
N GLU A 151 0.25 -30.58 4.79
CA GLU A 151 1.54 -30.04 4.40
C GLU A 151 1.64 -29.81 2.88
N ILE A 152 1.18 -30.77 2.08
CA ILE A 152 1.14 -30.65 0.62
C ILE A 152 0.15 -29.57 0.19
N ASP A 153 -1.04 -29.52 0.79
CA ASP A 153 -2.09 -28.55 0.46
C ASP A 153 -1.64 -27.13 0.78
N THR A 154 -0.89 -26.97 1.88
CA THR A 154 -0.40 -25.67 2.33
C THR A 154 0.78 -25.15 1.49
N HIS A 155 1.71 -26.02 1.10
CA HIS A 155 3.00 -25.59 0.56
C HIS A 155 3.19 -25.83 -0.94
N ILE A 156 2.58 -26.89 -1.51
CA ILE A 156 2.86 -27.30 -2.89
C ILE A 156 1.61 -27.78 -3.67
N ARG A 157 0.40 -27.42 -3.22
CA ARG A 157 -0.88 -27.90 -3.79
C ARG A 157 -0.93 -27.87 -5.31
N ASP A 158 -0.72 -26.69 -5.90
CA ASP A 158 -0.91 -26.48 -7.33
C ASP A 158 0.10 -27.24 -8.17
N PHE A 159 1.35 -27.33 -7.69
CA PHE A 159 2.39 -28.15 -8.32
C PHE A 159 2.11 -29.63 -8.16
N PHE A 160 1.69 -30.07 -6.99
CA PHE A 160 1.36 -31.45 -6.75
C PHE A 160 0.19 -31.94 -7.62
N LEU A 161 -0.84 -31.10 -7.83
CA LEU A 161 -1.99 -31.45 -8.66
C LEU A 161 -1.72 -31.36 -10.16
N SER A 162 -0.68 -30.66 -10.61
CA SER A 162 -0.30 -30.61 -12.02
C SER A 162 0.09 -32.00 -12.55
N ASN A 163 -0.33 -32.31 -13.79
CA ASN A 163 -0.09 -33.61 -14.40
C ASN A 163 1.30 -33.77 -15.03
N ASP A 164 2.00 -32.65 -15.26
CA ASP A 164 3.36 -32.63 -15.81
C ASP A 164 4.34 -32.79 -14.64
N GLY A 165 5.05 -33.85 -14.54
CA GLY A 165 5.98 -34.12 -13.42
C GLY A 165 6.72 -32.85 -12.95
N VAL A 166 7.00 -32.77 -11.66
CA VAL A 166 7.67 -31.59 -11.06
C VAL A 166 9.10 -31.49 -11.61
N SER A 167 9.37 -30.45 -12.37
CA SER A 167 10.72 -30.17 -12.87
C SER A 167 11.55 -29.42 -11.83
N GLN A 168 12.87 -29.46 -11.95
CA GLN A 168 13.77 -28.63 -11.13
C GLN A 168 13.46 -27.13 -11.29
N ASP A 169 13.04 -26.72 -12.48
CA ASP A 169 12.66 -25.35 -12.78
C ASP A 169 11.37 -24.93 -12.02
N ASP A 170 10.40 -25.84 -11.87
CA ASP A 170 9.19 -25.57 -11.05
C ASP A 170 9.54 -25.34 -9.57
N ILE A 171 10.51 -26.07 -9.05
CA ILE A 171 11.01 -25.88 -7.67
C ILE A 171 11.66 -24.50 -7.52
N ILE A 172 12.48 -24.10 -8.48
CA ILE A 172 13.14 -22.77 -8.47
C ILE A 172 12.10 -21.66 -8.50
N VAL A 173 11.10 -21.76 -9.39
CA VAL A 173 9.98 -20.79 -9.48
C VAL A 173 9.20 -20.72 -8.18
N LEU A 174 8.92 -21.87 -7.54
CA LEU A 174 8.19 -21.91 -6.28
C LEU A 174 8.99 -21.29 -5.13
N ASN A 175 10.28 -21.59 -5.04
CA ASN A 175 11.17 -20.98 -4.05
C ASN A 175 11.25 -19.47 -4.22
N TYR A 176 11.39 -18.98 -5.45
CA TYR A 176 11.32 -17.57 -5.77
C TYR A 176 10.01 -16.94 -5.28
N LYS A 177 8.86 -17.56 -5.61
CA LYS A 177 7.55 -17.07 -5.21
C LYS A 177 7.39 -16.99 -3.70
N ASN A 178 7.78 -18.01 -2.95
CA ASN A 178 7.70 -18.04 -1.50
C ASN A 178 8.59 -16.96 -0.85
N ALA A 179 9.81 -16.80 -1.34
CA ALA A 179 10.73 -15.76 -0.89
C ALA A 179 10.17 -14.35 -1.20
N LEU A 180 9.57 -14.19 -2.38
CA LEU A 180 8.92 -12.94 -2.76
C LEU A 180 7.70 -12.63 -1.91
N ILE A 181 6.81 -13.60 -1.65
CA ILE A 181 5.65 -13.43 -0.76
C ILE A 181 6.14 -12.98 0.62
N LYS A 182 7.15 -13.63 1.19
CA LYS A 182 7.73 -13.26 2.49
C LYS A 182 8.25 -11.81 2.46
N ARG A 183 8.95 -11.41 1.40
CA ARG A 183 9.44 -10.03 1.22
C ARG A 183 8.29 -9.03 1.10
N LEU A 184 7.28 -9.32 0.26
CA LEU A 184 6.14 -8.43 0.04
C LEU A 184 5.18 -8.38 1.25
N SER A 185 5.09 -9.44 2.05
CA SER A 185 4.28 -9.47 3.27
C SER A 185 4.92 -8.71 4.43
N SER A 186 6.19 -8.33 4.33
CA SER A 186 6.89 -7.58 5.37
C SER A 186 6.35 -6.15 5.51
N LEU A 187 6.20 -5.70 6.74
CA LEU A 187 5.87 -4.31 7.08
C LEU A 187 7.06 -3.36 6.92
N ASP A 188 8.25 -3.87 6.61
CA ASP A 188 9.49 -3.11 6.52
C ASP A 188 9.68 -2.20 7.76
N ASN A 189 9.98 -0.93 7.52
CA ASN A 189 10.18 0.07 8.57
C ASN A 189 8.93 0.30 9.45
N ALA A 190 7.73 0.08 8.90
CA ALA A 190 6.50 0.28 9.68
C ALA A 190 6.31 -0.74 10.81
N LYS A 191 7.06 -1.85 10.83
CA LYS A 191 7.01 -2.84 11.92
C LYS A 191 7.26 -2.22 13.30
N GLN A 192 8.10 -1.23 13.38
CA GLN A 192 8.43 -0.54 14.65
C GLN A 192 7.25 0.30 15.17
N LEU A 193 6.37 0.83 14.30
CA LEU A 193 5.14 1.53 14.71
C LEU A 193 4.17 0.60 15.43
N PHE A 194 4.22 -0.68 15.15
CA PHE A 194 3.36 -1.71 15.72
C PHE A 194 4.01 -2.50 16.85
N SER A 195 5.12 -2.01 17.38
CA SER A 195 5.81 -2.60 18.53
C SER A 195 4.84 -2.71 19.73
N GLY A 196 4.69 -3.91 20.28
CA GLY A 196 3.70 -4.19 21.33
C GLY A 196 2.27 -4.51 20.84
N LEU A 197 2.04 -4.57 19.52
CA LEU A 197 0.82 -5.08 18.92
C LEU A 197 1.09 -6.45 18.26
N ASN A 198 0.06 -7.30 18.19
CA ASN A 198 0.12 -8.58 17.46
C ASN A 198 0.02 -8.36 15.95
N ILE A 199 0.83 -7.43 15.41
CA ILE A 199 0.88 -7.05 13.99
C ILE A 199 2.33 -7.25 13.54
N SER A 200 2.55 -8.31 12.78
CA SER A 200 3.89 -8.70 12.29
C SER A 200 4.01 -8.59 10.78
N GLU A 201 2.90 -8.72 10.07
CA GLU A 201 2.84 -8.73 8.60
C GLU A 201 1.76 -7.79 8.07
N ILE A 202 1.83 -7.50 6.78
CA ILE A 202 0.84 -6.66 6.08
C ILE A 202 -0.58 -7.24 6.22
N ASN A 203 -0.74 -8.56 6.14
CA ASN A 203 -2.06 -9.20 6.24
C ASN A 203 -2.74 -8.96 7.58
N ASP A 204 -1.97 -8.76 8.65
CA ASP A 204 -2.51 -8.48 9.98
C ASP A 204 -3.22 -7.12 10.02
N ILE A 205 -2.76 -6.13 9.24
CA ILE A 205 -3.27 -4.76 9.28
C ILE A 205 -3.96 -4.33 7.97
N PHE A 206 -3.76 -5.06 6.88
CA PHE A 206 -4.32 -4.68 5.59
C PHE A 206 -5.86 -4.62 5.63
N ILE A 207 -6.39 -3.53 5.10
CA ILE A 207 -7.83 -3.34 4.82
C ILE A 207 -7.95 -3.09 3.32
N ASN A 208 -8.87 -3.77 2.66
CA ASN A 208 -9.14 -3.55 1.24
C ASN A 208 -9.40 -2.07 0.99
N VAL A 209 -8.57 -1.44 0.18
CA VAL A 209 -8.72 -0.04 -0.19
C VAL A 209 -9.76 0.08 -1.29
N LYS A 210 -10.56 1.14 -1.25
CA LYS A 210 -11.43 1.49 -2.36
C LYS A 210 -10.68 2.37 -3.33
N THR A 211 -10.84 2.05 -4.61
CA THR A 211 -10.25 2.82 -5.69
C THR A 211 -11.34 3.47 -6.54
N THR A 212 -10.93 4.23 -7.54
CA THR A 212 -11.88 4.75 -8.54
C THR A 212 -12.62 3.62 -9.28
N ILE A 213 -12.06 2.42 -9.36
CA ILE A 213 -12.71 1.23 -9.94
C ILE A 213 -13.93 0.83 -9.10
N SER A 214 -13.74 0.56 -7.80
CA SER A 214 -14.82 0.12 -6.93
C SER A 214 -15.92 1.17 -6.78
N ARG A 215 -15.56 2.45 -6.80
CA ARG A 215 -16.53 3.54 -6.79
C ARG A 215 -17.40 3.51 -8.05
N TYR A 216 -16.77 3.33 -9.20
CA TYR A 216 -17.45 3.27 -10.49
C TYR A 216 -18.43 2.09 -10.56
N GLU A 217 -18.02 0.90 -10.13
CA GLU A 217 -18.88 -0.29 -10.06
C GLU A 217 -20.09 -0.07 -9.15
N ALA A 218 -19.89 0.49 -7.96
CA ALA A 218 -20.96 0.81 -7.03
C ALA A 218 -21.96 1.86 -7.60
N GLU A 219 -21.47 2.84 -8.37
CA GLU A 219 -22.33 3.80 -9.06
C GLU A 219 -23.10 3.13 -10.20
N LYS A 220 -22.46 2.24 -10.97
CA LYS A 220 -23.10 1.45 -12.04
C LYS A 220 -24.22 0.55 -11.50
N GLU A 221 -24.02 -0.14 -10.38
CA GLU A 221 -25.03 -0.97 -9.73
C GLU A 221 -26.27 -0.15 -9.31
N LYS A 222 -26.08 1.06 -8.76
CA LYS A 222 -27.17 1.97 -8.42
C LYS A 222 -28.04 2.36 -9.62
N TYR A 223 -27.44 2.43 -10.83
CA TYR A 223 -28.16 2.80 -12.04
C TYR A 223 -28.82 1.62 -12.78
N GLN A 224 -28.36 0.38 -12.53
CA GLN A 224 -28.87 -0.80 -13.25
C GLN A 224 -30.05 -1.50 -12.54
N ASP A 225 -30.44 -1.05 -11.35
CA ASP A 225 -31.56 -1.62 -10.56
C ASP A 225 -31.41 -3.16 -10.31
N THR A 226 -30.16 -3.64 -10.29
CA THR A 226 -29.84 -5.04 -10.07
C THR A 226 -29.83 -5.32 -8.57
N THR A 227 -30.75 -6.15 -8.13
CA THR A 227 -30.92 -6.61 -6.73
C THR A 227 -29.87 -7.61 -6.26
N ILE A 228 -28.79 -7.79 -7.00
CA ILE A 228 -27.71 -8.69 -6.61
C ILE A 228 -26.77 -7.92 -5.67
N ARG A 229 -26.99 -8.09 -4.36
CA ARG A 229 -26.02 -7.67 -3.34
C ARG A 229 -24.86 -8.66 -3.38
N HIS A 230 -23.70 -8.23 -3.89
CA HIS A 230 -22.47 -8.97 -3.65
C HIS A 230 -22.20 -8.99 -2.15
N GLN A 231 -22.12 -10.19 -1.56
CA GLN A 231 -21.87 -10.39 -0.13
C GLN A 231 -20.43 -10.08 0.28
N GLU A 232 -19.50 -9.96 -0.68
CA GLU A 232 -18.09 -9.66 -0.43
C GLU A 232 -17.70 -8.34 -1.14
N GLU A 233 -16.95 -7.50 -0.41
CA GLU A 233 -16.36 -6.29 -1.01
C GLU A 233 -15.32 -6.72 -2.07
N PRO A 234 -15.39 -6.19 -3.31
CA PRO A 234 -14.44 -6.53 -4.36
C PRO A 234 -13.01 -6.19 -3.94
N ASP A 235 -12.06 -7.08 -4.21
CA ASP A 235 -10.63 -6.82 -4.03
C ASP A 235 -10.09 -6.17 -5.31
N ASP A 236 -9.95 -4.85 -5.30
CA ASP A 236 -9.48 -4.07 -6.45
C ASP A 236 -8.10 -4.53 -6.95
N SER A 237 -7.28 -5.16 -6.09
CA SER A 237 -5.98 -5.70 -6.49
C SER A 237 -6.13 -6.83 -7.53
N ILE A 238 -7.17 -7.66 -7.40
CA ILE A 238 -7.45 -8.74 -8.36
C ILE A 238 -7.93 -8.16 -9.69
N THR A 239 -8.76 -7.13 -9.65
CA THR A 239 -9.24 -6.44 -10.87
C THR A 239 -8.06 -5.85 -11.65
N ILE A 240 -7.11 -5.20 -10.95
CA ILE A 240 -5.91 -4.63 -11.56
C ILE A 240 -5.03 -5.73 -12.19
N ILE A 241 -4.83 -6.85 -11.51
CA ILE A 241 -4.05 -7.98 -12.05
C ILE A 241 -4.68 -8.53 -13.34
N ASN A 242 -6.00 -8.64 -13.36
CA ASN A 242 -6.75 -9.22 -14.48
C ASN A 242 -6.89 -8.27 -15.68
N SER A 243 -6.75 -6.95 -15.49
CA SER A 243 -6.86 -5.96 -16.56
C SER A 243 -5.78 -6.12 -17.64
N ASN A 244 -4.64 -6.70 -17.29
CA ASN A 244 -3.49 -6.88 -18.19
C ASN A 244 -2.98 -5.56 -18.82
N LYS A 245 -3.13 -4.45 -18.11
CA LYS A 245 -2.74 -3.12 -18.59
C LYS A 245 -1.62 -2.53 -17.76
N ASN A 246 -0.84 -1.67 -18.39
CA ASN A 246 0.02 -0.77 -17.64
C ASN A 246 -0.87 0.14 -16.80
N THR A 247 -0.55 0.28 -15.53
CA THR A 247 -1.42 0.97 -14.57
C THR A 247 -0.61 1.98 -13.77
N ILE A 248 -1.17 3.17 -13.58
CA ILE A 248 -0.67 4.12 -12.62
C ILE A 248 -1.64 4.23 -11.44
N VAL A 249 -1.11 3.97 -10.25
CA VAL A 249 -1.84 4.04 -8.98
C VAL A 249 -1.49 5.35 -8.29
N THR A 250 -2.47 6.23 -8.18
CA THR A 250 -2.29 7.53 -7.55
C THR A 250 -3.02 7.63 -6.21
N GLY A 251 -2.70 8.64 -5.45
CA GLY A 251 -3.35 8.94 -4.18
C GLY A 251 -2.51 9.86 -3.31
N ILE A 252 -3.14 10.47 -2.32
CA ILE A 252 -2.48 11.36 -1.37
C ILE A 252 -1.36 10.65 -0.59
N ALA A 253 -0.50 11.42 0.06
CA ALA A 253 0.51 10.85 0.95
C ALA A 253 -0.14 9.91 1.98
N THR A 254 0.51 8.79 2.27
CA THR A 254 0.07 7.81 3.28
C THR A 254 -1.29 7.13 3.01
N SER A 255 -1.79 7.19 1.76
CA SER A 255 -3.06 6.54 1.36
C SER A 255 -3.00 5.02 1.25
N GLY A 256 -1.81 4.41 1.33
CA GLY A 256 -1.62 2.96 1.23
C GLY A 256 -1.18 2.44 -0.15
N LYS A 257 -0.68 3.30 -1.04
CA LYS A 257 -0.21 2.91 -2.38
C LYS A 257 0.78 1.75 -2.36
N SER A 258 1.84 1.87 -1.57
CA SER A 258 2.86 0.81 -1.44
C SER A 258 2.29 -0.51 -0.89
N LEU A 259 1.32 -0.43 0.04
CA LEU A 259 0.64 -1.63 0.54
C LEU A 259 -0.23 -2.28 -0.55
N LEU A 260 -0.91 -1.47 -1.36
CA LEU A 260 -1.70 -1.99 -2.49
C LEU A 260 -0.78 -2.67 -3.52
N LEU A 261 0.35 -2.06 -3.89
CA LEU A 261 1.32 -2.69 -4.81
C LEU A 261 1.82 -4.03 -4.27
N LYS A 262 2.20 -4.08 -3.00
CA LYS A 262 2.61 -5.33 -2.35
C LYS A 262 1.49 -6.37 -2.36
N ARG A 263 0.24 -5.97 -2.08
CA ARG A 263 -0.94 -6.85 -2.14
C ARG A 263 -1.18 -7.38 -3.56
N ILE A 264 -1.06 -6.52 -4.58
CA ILE A 264 -1.11 -6.92 -5.98
C ILE A 264 -0.06 -7.98 -6.27
N GLY A 265 1.18 -7.78 -5.84
CA GLY A 265 2.27 -8.74 -6.03
C GLY A 265 1.98 -10.10 -5.38
N VAL A 266 1.53 -10.11 -4.12
CA VAL A 266 1.16 -11.34 -3.41
C VAL A 266 -0.01 -12.06 -4.10
N ASN A 267 -1.06 -11.33 -4.46
CA ASN A 267 -2.23 -11.92 -5.13
C ASN A 267 -1.86 -12.45 -6.52
N ALA A 268 -1.05 -11.74 -7.31
CA ALA A 268 -0.61 -12.19 -8.62
C ALA A 268 0.17 -13.52 -8.54
N VAL A 269 1.10 -13.63 -7.59
CA VAL A 269 1.89 -14.84 -7.36
C VAL A 269 1.00 -16.02 -6.94
N ASN A 270 -0.05 -15.78 -6.16
CA ASN A 270 -0.97 -16.82 -5.71
C ASN A 270 -1.96 -17.26 -6.80
N ILE A 271 -2.41 -16.34 -7.66
CA ILE A 271 -3.40 -16.65 -8.71
C ILE A 271 -2.77 -17.38 -9.91
N TYR A 272 -1.55 -16.97 -10.32
CA TYR A 272 -0.94 -17.50 -11.54
C TYR A 272 0.26 -18.39 -11.27
N LYS A 273 0.29 -19.57 -11.92
CA LYS A 273 1.38 -20.56 -11.73
C LYS A 273 2.74 -20.03 -12.23
N ARG A 274 2.79 -19.44 -13.42
CA ARG A 274 4.04 -19.02 -14.11
C ARG A 274 4.07 -17.50 -14.35
N ILE A 275 3.99 -16.72 -13.26
CA ILE A 275 4.10 -15.27 -13.28
C ILE A 275 5.36 -14.82 -12.57
N GLY A 276 6.14 -13.96 -13.22
CA GLY A 276 7.26 -13.24 -12.63
C GLY A 276 6.76 -11.89 -12.10
N VAL A 277 6.83 -11.69 -10.80
CA VAL A 277 6.49 -10.40 -10.18
C VAL A 277 7.75 -9.79 -9.60
N PHE A 278 8.08 -8.57 -9.99
CA PHE A 278 9.28 -7.88 -9.56
C PHE A 278 8.91 -6.53 -8.97
N TRP A 279 9.47 -6.23 -7.79
CA TRP A 279 9.12 -5.04 -7.03
C TRP A 279 10.33 -4.16 -6.80
N PHE A 280 10.26 -2.93 -7.28
CA PHE A 280 11.32 -1.94 -7.23
C PHE A 280 10.82 -0.66 -6.57
N ARG A 281 11.66 -0.01 -5.79
CA ARG A 281 11.39 1.30 -5.21
C ARG A 281 12.20 2.35 -5.97
N PHE A 282 11.53 3.37 -6.51
CA PHE A 282 12.23 4.42 -7.26
C PHE A 282 13.36 5.07 -6.46
N ARG A 283 13.20 5.24 -5.16
CA ARG A 283 14.23 5.81 -4.29
C ARG A 283 15.54 5.00 -4.23
N GLU A 284 15.49 3.72 -4.55
CA GLU A 284 16.63 2.80 -4.55
C GLU A 284 17.29 2.71 -5.95
N LEU A 285 16.67 3.34 -6.96
CA LEU A 285 17.14 3.25 -8.35
C LEU A 285 18.00 4.46 -8.72
N SER A 286 19.09 4.18 -9.46
CA SER A 286 19.96 5.20 -10.05
C SER A 286 19.76 5.25 -11.57
N LEU A 287 19.50 6.44 -12.13
CA LEU A 287 19.30 6.60 -13.57
C LEU A 287 20.49 6.14 -14.41
N ASN A 288 21.73 6.31 -13.88
CA ASN A 288 22.96 5.91 -14.58
C ASN A 288 23.10 4.39 -14.73
N GLN A 289 22.44 3.64 -13.84
CA GLN A 289 22.50 2.17 -13.80
C GLN A 289 21.12 1.55 -14.05
N PHE A 290 20.12 2.34 -14.48
CA PHE A 290 18.76 1.86 -14.66
C PHE A 290 18.65 0.98 -15.91
N ASN A 291 18.69 -0.33 -15.69
CA ASN A 291 18.47 -1.38 -16.67
C ASN A 291 17.50 -2.40 -16.08
N ILE A 292 16.32 -2.53 -16.68
CA ILE A 292 15.21 -3.34 -16.15
C ILE A 292 15.56 -4.84 -16.19
N ASP A 293 16.18 -5.35 -17.26
CA ASP A 293 16.59 -6.77 -17.33
C ASP A 293 17.61 -7.10 -16.22
N GLN A 294 18.56 -6.20 -15.97
CA GLN A 294 19.55 -6.36 -14.89
C GLN A 294 18.84 -6.35 -13.51
N LEU A 295 17.93 -5.43 -13.26
CA LEU A 295 17.18 -5.35 -12.01
C LEU A 295 16.34 -6.61 -11.76
N ILE A 296 15.71 -7.14 -12.81
CA ILE A 296 14.97 -8.41 -12.77
C ILE A 296 15.92 -9.56 -12.40
N ALA A 297 17.05 -9.67 -13.09
CA ALA A 297 18.03 -10.73 -12.85
C ALA A 297 18.64 -10.66 -11.44
N GLU A 298 18.97 -9.48 -10.95
CA GLU A 298 19.51 -9.26 -9.60
C GLU A 298 18.49 -9.63 -8.53
N GLN A 299 17.23 -9.18 -8.67
CA GLN A 299 16.18 -9.52 -7.72
C GLN A 299 15.89 -11.02 -7.74
N PHE A 300 15.81 -11.65 -8.91
CA PHE A 300 15.59 -13.09 -9.01
C PHE A 300 16.73 -13.87 -8.36
N ARG A 301 17.99 -13.52 -8.67
CA ARG A 301 19.18 -14.15 -8.08
C ARG A 301 19.18 -14.01 -6.56
N SER A 302 18.80 -12.85 -6.03
CA SER A 302 18.76 -12.60 -4.57
C SER A 302 17.73 -13.44 -3.83
N LEU A 303 16.62 -13.82 -4.50
CA LEU A 303 15.52 -14.57 -3.89
C LEU A 303 15.57 -16.08 -4.20
N ALA A 304 16.05 -16.48 -5.38
CA ALA A 304 16.10 -17.87 -5.82
C ALA A 304 17.49 -18.50 -5.75
N ASN A 305 18.55 -17.71 -5.45
CA ASN A 305 19.97 -18.14 -5.45
C ASN A 305 20.43 -18.78 -6.78
N THR A 306 19.84 -18.38 -7.89
CA THR A 306 20.17 -18.88 -9.24
C THR A 306 19.85 -17.81 -10.28
N GLU A 307 20.32 -18.01 -11.52
CA GLU A 307 20.02 -17.11 -12.63
C GLU A 307 18.61 -17.32 -13.16
N ILE A 308 17.97 -16.25 -13.62
CA ILE A 308 16.66 -16.30 -14.26
C ILE A 308 16.79 -16.91 -15.68
N LYS A 309 15.81 -17.73 -16.06
CA LYS A 309 15.65 -18.24 -17.44
C LYS A 309 14.34 -17.74 -18.02
N ASP A 310 14.29 -17.49 -19.32
CA ASP A 310 13.09 -17.03 -20.03
C ASP A 310 11.91 -18.00 -19.88
N GLU A 311 12.19 -19.31 -19.67
CA GLU A 311 11.21 -20.37 -19.54
C GLU A 311 10.49 -20.42 -18.17
N TYR A 312 10.99 -19.65 -17.18
CA TYR A 312 10.42 -19.69 -15.83
C TYR A 312 9.04 -19.03 -15.75
N PHE A 313 8.83 -17.97 -16.53
CA PHE A 313 7.63 -17.16 -16.46
C PHE A 313 7.04 -16.89 -17.84
N ASP A 314 5.73 -17.07 -17.95
CA ASP A 314 4.97 -16.79 -19.19
C ASP A 314 4.56 -15.30 -19.25
N ARG A 315 4.54 -14.63 -18.08
CA ARG A 315 4.10 -13.24 -17.93
C ARG A 315 4.87 -12.55 -16.81
N TYR A 316 5.07 -11.23 -16.97
CA TYR A 316 5.78 -10.40 -15.99
C TYR A 316 4.91 -9.25 -15.50
N ILE A 317 4.95 -8.99 -14.19
CA ILE A 317 4.41 -7.77 -13.58
C ILE A 317 5.55 -7.04 -12.89
N LEU A 318 5.79 -5.80 -13.33
CA LEU A 318 6.80 -4.92 -12.76
C LEU A 318 6.10 -3.90 -11.87
N LEU A 319 6.37 -3.96 -10.57
CA LEU A 319 5.82 -3.06 -9.57
C LEU A 319 6.86 -1.99 -9.25
N PHE A 320 6.60 -0.75 -9.64
CA PHE A 320 7.46 0.40 -9.35
C PHE A 320 6.80 1.29 -8.30
N ASP A 321 7.39 1.35 -7.12
CA ASP A 321 6.80 2.04 -5.97
C ASP A 321 7.44 3.41 -5.73
N GLY A 322 6.61 4.44 -5.62
CA GLY A 322 6.99 5.76 -5.14
C GLY A 322 7.70 6.65 -6.17
N LEU A 323 7.16 6.84 -7.37
CA LEU A 323 7.73 7.76 -8.37
C LEU A 323 7.89 9.20 -7.81
N ASP A 324 6.99 9.64 -6.95
CA ASP A 324 7.05 10.92 -6.25
C ASP A 324 8.23 11.04 -5.26
N GLU A 325 8.86 9.93 -4.88
CA GLU A 325 10.07 9.94 -4.03
C GLU A 325 11.34 10.33 -4.81
N VAL A 326 11.29 10.40 -6.14
CA VAL A 326 12.35 10.95 -6.98
C VAL A 326 12.20 12.47 -7.02
N LYS A 327 13.18 13.20 -6.47
CA LYS A 327 13.11 14.65 -6.30
C LYS A 327 12.99 15.41 -7.62
N SER A 328 13.77 15.03 -8.63
CA SER A 328 13.86 15.74 -9.91
C SER A 328 12.74 15.33 -10.86
N LYS A 329 11.94 16.31 -11.34
CA LYS A 329 10.94 16.07 -12.39
C LYS A 329 11.58 15.47 -13.66
N LYS A 330 12.75 15.95 -14.07
CA LYS A 330 13.46 15.44 -15.24
C LYS A 330 13.83 13.97 -15.09
N ASP A 331 14.28 13.57 -13.90
CA ASP A 331 14.64 12.19 -13.63
C ASP A 331 13.42 11.28 -13.64
N ARG A 332 12.28 11.76 -13.10
CA ARG A 332 10.99 11.03 -13.17
C ARG A 332 10.58 10.77 -14.62
N ILE A 333 10.68 11.79 -15.48
CA ILE A 333 10.38 11.67 -16.91
C ILE A 333 11.27 10.60 -17.54
N VAL A 334 12.57 10.67 -17.34
CA VAL A 334 13.54 9.71 -17.91
C VAL A 334 13.27 8.27 -17.41
N PHE A 335 12.92 8.09 -16.14
CA PHE A 335 12.52 6.75 -15.65
C PHE A 335 11.31 6.20 -16.41
N ILE A 336 10.27 7.00 -16.58
CA ILE A 336 9.04 6.56 -17.26
C ILE A 336 9.32 6.30 -18.74
N GLU A 337 10.08 7.15 -19.43
CA GLU A 337 10.48 6.92 -20.83
C GLU A 337 11.22 5.58 -20.98
N LYS A 338 12.18 5.28 -20.11
CA LYS A 338 12.91 4.00 -20.14
C LYS A 338 11.98 2.80 -19.85
N ILE A 339 11.03 2.94 -18.91
CA ILE A 339 10.03 1.90 -18.64
C ILE A 339 9.15 1.70 -19.86
N ASN A 340 8.62 2.76 -20.46
CA ASN A 340 7.79 2.68 -21.67
C ASN A 340 8.53 2.05 -22.84
N GLN A 341 9.78 2.44 -23.06
CA GLN A 341 10.64 1.83 -24.08
C GLN A 341 10.81 0.32 -23.84
N TYR A 342 11.03 -0.09 -22.60
CA TYR A 342 11.14 -1.51 -22.27
C TYR A 342 9.85 -2.27 -22.56
N LEU A 343 8.70 -1.73 -22.15
CA LEU A 343 7.41 -2.36 -22.32
C LEU A 343 6.99 -2.52 -23.80
N THR A 344 7.42 -1.62 -24.70
CA THR A 344 7.15 -1.76 -26.14
C THR A 344 7.81 -2.98 -26.78
N HIS A 345 8.89 -3.50 -26.16
CA HIS A 345 9.62 -4.66 -26.66
C HIS A 345 9.27 -5.97 -25.93
N LYS A 346 8.45 -5.92 -24.86
CA LYS A 346 8.12 -7.09 -24.02
C LYS A 346 6.61 -7.27 -23.90
N LEU A 347 6.01 -7.96 -24.89
CA LEU A 347 4.54 -8.10 -25.05
C LEU A 347 3.79 -8.69 -23.83
N ASN A 348 4.44 -9.55 -23.03
CA ASN A 348 3.81 -10.19 -21.87
C ASN A 348 4.23 -9.52 -20.56
N THR A 349 4.61 -8.26 -20.60
CA THR A 349 5.09 -7.52 -19.44
C THR A 349 4.18 -6.32 -19.20
N HIS A 350 3.72 -6.15 -17.97
CA HIS A 350 2.91 -5.01 -17.54
C HIS A 350 3.59 -4.31 -16.37
N SER A 351 3.51 -2.99 -16.34
CA SER A 351 4.00 -2.18 -15.23
C SER A 351 2.86 -1.62 -14.40
N ILE A 352 3.04 -1.60 -13.09
CA ILE A 352 2.16 -0.91 -12.14
C ILE A 352 3.02 0.07 -11.36
N ILE A 353 2.75 1.35 -11.54
CA ILE A 353 3.56 2.44 -10.98
C ILE A 353 2.75 3.16 -9.91
N SER A 354 3.32 3.40 -8.73
CA SER A 354 2.69 4.24 -7.72
C SER A 354 3.27 5.65 -7.70
N SER A 355 2.41 6.65 -7.50
CA SER A 355 2.81 8.05 -7.35
C SER A 355 1.79 8.85 -6.55
N ARG A 356 2.17 10.05 -6.10
CA ARG A 356 1.19 11.08 -5.70
C ARG A 356 0.58 11.69 -6.96
N ASN A 357 -0.58 12.36 -6.84
CA ASN A 357 -1.39 12.88 -7.96
C ASN A 357 -0.77 14.09 -8.71
N ILE A 358 0.51 14.30 -8.73
CA ILE A 358 1.04 15.64 -8.89
C ILE A 358 1.55 15.97 -10.31
N ASP A 359 2.32 15.10 -10.94
CA ASP A 359 3.05 15.43 -12.17
C ASP A 359 2.50 14.79 -13.46
N ILE A 360 1.37 14.14 -13.34
CA ILE A 360 0.89 13.20 -14.36
C ILE A 360 0.21 13.89 -15.54
N PHE A 361 -0.26 15.13 -15.36
CA PHE A 361 -1.15 15.79 -16.31
C PHE A 361 -0.45 16.50 -17.47
N ASP A 362 0.82 16.83 -17.34
CA ASP A 362 1.50 17.69 -18.32
C ASP A 362 2.23 16.95 -19.45
N ASP A 363 2.46 15.65 -19.28
CA ASP A 363 3.30 14.89 -20.21
C ASP A 363 2.54 13.64 -20.72
N ASN A 364 2.59 13.35 -22.02
CA ASN A 364 2.01 12.14 -22.65
C ASN A 364 2.70 10.83 -22.21
N LEU A 365 3.39 10.86 -21.07
CA LEU A 365 4.22 9.78 -20.54
C LEU A 365 3.42 8.53 -20.17
N PHE A 366 2.16 8.73 -19.80
CA PHE A 366 1.26 7.67 -19.37
C PHE A 366 0.16 7.35 -20.40
N ASP A 367 0.40 7.69 -21.66
CA ASP A 367 -0.51 7.30 -22.73
C ASP A 367 -0.66 5.77 -22.76
N GLY A 368 -1.90 5.30 -22.70
CA GLY A 368 -2.21 3.87 -22.65
C GLY A 368 -2.14 3.21 -21.26
N TYR A 369 -1.78 3.97 -20.22
CA TYR A 369 -1.90 3.50 -18.84
C TYR A 369 -3.34 3.64 -18.33
N GLU A 370 -3.75 2.67 -17.54
CA GLU A 370 -4.96 2.78 -16.74
C GLU A 370 -4.64 3.63 -15.49
N HIS A 371 -5.45 4.66 -15.23
CA HIS A 371 -5.26 5.53 -14.06
C HIS A 371 -6.22 5.15 -12.95
N ILE A 372 -5.67 4.76 -11.81
CA ILE A 372 -6.41 4.32 -10.63
C ILE A 372 -6.05 5.21 -9.44
N GLU A 373 -7.04 5.83 -8.83
CA GLU A 373 -6.84 6.66 -7.63
C GLU A 373 -7.34 5.92 -6.38
N LEU A 374 -6.51 5.90 -5.33
CA LEU A 374 -6.91 5.43 -4.01
C LEU A 374 -7.81 6.44 -3.33
N LEU A 375 -8.98 5.98 -2.93
CA LEU A 375 -9.95 6.80 -2.20
C LEU A 375 -9.67 6.78 -0.69
N PRO A 376 -9.98 7.88 0.03
CA PRO A 376 -9.94 7.88 1.48
C PRO A 376 -10.84 6.79 2.08
N PHE A 377 -10.45 6.22 3.21
CA PHE A 377 -11.25 5.22 3.91
C PHE A 377 -12.65 5.75 4.25
N ASP A 378 -13.66 4.92 4.04
CA ASP A 378 -14.97 5.15 4.62
C ASP A 378 -15.00 4.74 6.12
N ILE A 379 -16.10 5.02 6.78
CA ILE A 379 -16.26 4.73 8.22
C ILE A 379 -16.16 3.21 8.51
N GLY A 380 -16.65 2.36 7.60
CA GLY A 380 -16.55 0.91 7.75
C GLY A 380 -15.11 0.40 7.66
N GLN A 381 -14.32 0.92 6.70
CA GLN A 381 -12.90 0.61 6.56
C GLN A 381 -12.10 1.15 7.76
N ALA A 382 -12.40 2.37 8.22
CA ALA A 382 -11.79 2.95 9.41
C ALA A 382 -12.05 2.08 10.64
N PHE A 383 -13.29 1.59 10.83
CA PHE A 383 -13.63 0.69 11.93
C PHE A 383 -12.86 -0.64 11.85
N LYS A 384 -12.78 -1.25 10.66
CA LYS A 384 -12.02 -2.49 10.44
C LYS A 384 -10.54 -2.31 10.82
N LEU A 385 -9.92 -1.18 10.43
CA LEU A 385 -8.52 -0.87 10.75
C LEU A 385 -8.33 -0.67 12.26
N VAL A 386 -9.14 0.18 12.88
CA VAL A 386 -9.05 0.48 14.31
C VAL A 386 -9.24 -0.77 15.15
N LYS A 387 -10.16 -1.67 14.76
CA LYS A 387 -10.38 -2.94 15.46
C LYS A 387 -9.15 -3.87 15.41
N LYS A 388 -8.34 -3.81 14.35
CA LYS A 388 -7.08 -4.57 14.25
C LYS A 388 -6.00 -3.99 15.19
N ILE A 389 -5.99 -2.67 15.39
CA ILE A 389 -5.04 -2.00 16.29
C ILE A 389 -5.46 -2.11 17.75
N ILE A 390 -6.78 -2.10 18.02
CA ILE A 390 -7.37 -2.21 19.38
C ILE A 390 -8.24 -3.48 19.44
N PRO A 391 -7.65 -4.68 19.41
CA PRO A 391 -8.41 -5.94 19.33
C PRO A 391 -9.14 -6.28 20.63
N ASP A 392 -8.54 -5.91 21.78
CA ASP A 392 -8.94 -6.39 23.10
C ASP A 392 -10.17 -5.66 23.67
N ASN A 393 -10.56 -4.53 23.07
CA ASN A 393 -11.67 -3.71 23.55
C ASN A 393 -12.56 -3.18 22.40
N LYS A 394 -13.57 -3.97 22.03
CA LYS A 394 -14.53 -3.58 20.97
C LYS A 394 -15.25 -2.27 21.28
N ASN A 395 -15.55 -1.98 22.56
CA ASN A 395 -16.22 -0.75 22.95
C ASN A 395 -15.30 0.45 22.74
N LYS A 396 -14.01 0.34 23.10
CA LYS A 396 -12.99 1.39 22.89
C LYS A 396 -12.83 1.70 21.39
N ALA A 397 -12.77 0.66 20.54
CA ALA A 397 -12.71 0.83 19.09
C ALA A 397 -13.97 1.51 18.50
N SER A 398 -15.16 1.13 18.95
CA SER A 398 -16.43 1.74 18.52
C SER A 398 -16.51 3.21 18.93
N GLN A 399 -16.21 3.53 20.18
CA GLN A 399 -16.19 4.91 20.70
C GLN A 399 -15.24 5.81 19.91
N PHE A 400 -14.06 5.29 19.56
CA PHE A 400 -13.09 6.04 18.76
C PHE A 400 -13.63 6.37 17.36
N VAL A 401 -14.25 5.41 16.68
CA VAL A 401 -14.81 5.64 15.32
C VAL A 401 -16.04 6.54 15.37
N GLU A 402 -16.86 6.43 16.42
CA GLU A 402 -17.98 7.34 16.65
C GLU A 402 -17.49 8.78 16.89
N ALA A 403 -16.45 8.96 17.71
CA ALA A 403 -15.86 10.28 17.94
C ALA A 403 -15.30 10.91 16.66
N ILE A 404 -14.63 10.12 15.80
CA ILE A 404 -14.16 10.59 14.48
C ILE A 404 -15.35 11.03 13.62
N ARG A 405 -16.44 10.28 13.61
CA ARG A 405 -17.64 10.62 12.84
C ARG A 405 -18.33 11.87 13.39
N ASP A 406 -18.53 11.93 14.70
CA ASP A 406 -19.34 12.98 15.34
C ASP A 406 -18.61 14.33 15.37
N GLN A 407 -17.29 14.31 15.52
CA GLN A 407 -16.47 15.52 15.42
C GLN A 407 -16.20 15.94 13.96
N GLN A 408 -16.76 15.24 12.99
CA GLN A 408 -16.54 15.47 11.56
C GLN A 408 -15.05 15.52 11.16
N LEU A 409 -14.17 14.96 11.99
CA LEU A 409 -12.73 14.84 11.71
C LEU A 409 -12.48 14.07 10.40
N SER A 410 -13.46 13.28 9.97
CA SER A 410 -13.48 12.64 8.65
C SER A 410 -13.33 13.61 7.48
N ASN A 411 -13.58 14.90 7.67
CA ASN A 411 -13.48 15.91 6.62
C ASN A 411 -12.15 16.70 6.68
N THR A 412 -11.47 16.69 7.83
CA THR A 412 -10.28 17.52 8.09
C THR A 412 -8.99 16.71 8.22
N LEU A 413 -9.04 15.65 9.00
CA LEU A 413 -7.98 14.65 9.01
C LEU A 413 -8.27 13.67 7.88
N THR A 414 -7.43 13.69 6.90
CA THR A 414 -7.54 12.77 5.78
C THR A 414 -7.72 11.35 6.32
N ARG A 415 -8.80 10.68 5.97
CA ARG A 415 -9.08 9.28 6.31
C ARG A 415 -8.08 8.34 5.64
N THR A 416 -6.80 8.65 5.79
CA THR A 416 -5.73 7.78 5.31
C THR A 416 -5.46 6.69 6.31
N PRO A 417 -5.05 5.51 5.85
CA PRO A 417 -4.67 4.41 6.73
C PRO A 417 -3.64 4.84 7.78
N MET A 418 -2.63 5.62 7.42
CA MET A 418 -1.59 6.07 8.34
C MET A 418 -2.13 7.03 9.41
N ALA A 419 -2.90 8.06 9.03
CA ALA A 419 -3.45 9.01 10.01
C ALA A 419 -4.35 8.28 11.03
N LEU A 420 -5.21 7.37 10.56
CA LEU A 420 -6.04 6.53 11.42
C LEU A 420 -5.20 5.62 12.32
N THR A 421 -4.11 5.04 11.79
CA THR A 421 -3.18 4.21 12.57
C THR A 421 -2.52 5.00 13.69
N LEU A 422 -1.95 6.18 13.37
CA LEU A 422 -1.30 7.03 14.38
C LEU A 422 -2.27 7.46 15.47
N MET A 423 -3.48 7.91 15.11
CA MET A 423 -4.52 8.27 16.09
C MET A 423 -4.97 7.07 16.93
N ALA A 424 -5.17 5.90 16.31
CA ALA A 424 -5.60 4.70 17.02
C ALA A 424 -4.53 4.20 18.00
N ILE A 425 -3.26 4.30 17.65
CA ILE A 425 -2.13 3.97 18.55
C ILE A 425 -2.12 4.94 19.74
N LEU A 426 -2.16 6.25 19.49
CA LEU A 426 -2.21 7.26 20.57
C LEU A 426 -3.39 7.04 21.52
N TYR A 427 -4.56 6.73 20.97
CA TYR A 427 -5.75 6.45 21.77
C TYR A 427 -5.67 5.13 22.52
N LYS A 428 -5.10 4.08 21.93
CA LYS A 428 -4.87 2.80 22.61
C LYS A 428 -3.98 2.96 23.84
N GLU A 429 -2.95 3.75 23.69
CA GLU A 429 -1.92 4.00 24.71
C GLU A 429 -2.34 5.11 25.73
N ASP A 430 -3.60 5.56 25.65
CA ASP A 430 -4.17 6.63 26.50
C ASP A 430 -3.39 7.97 26.42
N ALA A 431 -2.66 8.19 25.32
CA ALA A 431 -1.91 9.42 25.07
C ALA A 431 -2.80 10.56 24.58
N ILE A 432 -4.00 10.26 24.10
CA ILE A 432 -5.03 11.23 23.73
C ILE A 432 -6.40 10.82 24.25
N ASP A 433 -7.22 11.78 24.63
CA ASP A 433 -8.64 11.61 24.91
C ASP A 433 -9.47 11.80 23.63
N LEU A 434 -10.66 11.18 23.55
CA LEU A 434 -11.61 11.38 22.46
C LEU A 434 -12.09 12.83 22.32
N LYS A 435 -12.00 13.64 23.38
CA LYS A 435 -12.33 15.05 23.38
C LYS A 435 -11.20 15.94 22.83
N GLU A 436 -9.98 15.41 22.77
CA GLU A 436 -8.77 16.11 22.39
C GLU A 436 -8.11 15.50 21.14
N LEU A 437 -8.91 14.96 20.24
CA LEU A 437 -8.40 14.45 18.96
C LEU A 437 -7.72 15.58 18.17
N PRO A 438 -6.60 15.28 17.49
CA PRO A 438 -5.88 16.28 16.70
C PRO A 438 -6.78 16.98 15.70
N ALA A 439 -6.75 18.31 15.65
CA ALA A 439 -7.59 19.07 14.75
C ALA A 439 -7.13 19.01 13.29
N ASN A 440 -5.83 18.80 13.06
CA ASN A 440 -5.24 18.72 11.72
C ASN A 440 -4.08 17.71 11.69
N ILE A 441 -3.57 17.48 10.48
CA ILE A 441 -2.50 16.53 10.24
C ILE A 441 -1.19 16.91 10.93
N THR A 442 -0.86 18.18 11.02
CA THR A 442 0.35 18.68 11.69
C THR A 442 0.29 18.41 13.18
N GLU A 443 -0.84 18.68 13.81
CA GLU A 443 -1.05 18.39 15.23
C GLU A 443 -0.97 16.87 15.52
N LEU A 444 -1.50 16.03 14.61
CA LEU A 444 -1.38 14.59 14.74
C LEU A 444 0.08 14.15 14.77
N TYR A 445 0.88 14.59 13.78
CA TYR A 445 2.30 14.24 13.73
C TYR A 445 3.07 14.80 14.91
N ASN A 446 2.69 16.01 15.39
CA ASN A 446 3.28 16.61 16.59
C ASN A 446 3.02 15.74 17.83
N LYS A 447 1.74 15.45 18.13
CA LYS A 447 1.35 14.62 19.30
C LYS A 447 1.99 13.23 19.22
N PHE A 448 2.05 12.62 18.03
CA PHE A 448 2.67 11.32 17.84
C PHE A 448 4.19 11.36 18.08
N SER A 449 4.87 12.37 17.53
CA SER A 449 6.31 12.56 17.73
C SER A 449 6.64 12.83 19.21
N ASP A 450 5.86 13.71 19.85
CA ASP A 450 6.01 14.05 21.27
C ASP A 450 5.85 12.80 22.15
N TYR A 451 4.81 11.99 21.90
CA TYR A 451 4.58 10.75 22.64
C TYR A 451 5.73 9.75 22.50
N TYR A 452 6.27 9.57 21.31
CA TYR A 452 7.37 8.62 21.13
C TYR A 452 8.72 9.14 21.62
N LEU A 453 8.98 10.43 21.54
CA LEU A 453 10.20 11.04 22.07
C LEU A 453 10.16 11.14 23.60
N ASP A 454 9.00 11.44 24.21
CA ASP A 454 8.82 11.49 25.67
C ASP A 454 8.98 10.07 26.31
N ARG A 455 8.38 9.04 25.71
CA ARG A 455 8.62 7.65 26.15
C ARG A 455 10.09 7.25 26.11
N TRP A 456 10.85 7.86 25.26
CA TRP A 456 12.28 7.60 25.17
C TRP A 456 13.03 8.02 26.42
N ASP A 457 12.62 9.13 27.02
CA ASP A 457 13.28 9.70 28.21
C ASP A 457 12.67 9.22 29.55
N ALA A 458 11.39 8.86 29.58
CA ALA A 458 10.67 8.44 30.79
C ALA A 458 11.28 7.18 31.48
N THR A 459 12.04 6.39 30.74
CA THR A 459 12.75 5.22 31.31
C THR A 459 13.95 5.59 32.20
N LYS A 460 14.35 6.87 32.29
CA LYS A 460 15.57 7.31 33.02
C LYS A 460 15.39 8.36 34.10
N GLY A 461 14.18 8.85 34.35
CA GLY A 461 13.87 9.60 35.62
C GLY A 461 14.57 10.93 35.85
N LEU A 462 15.10 11.63 34.84
CA LEU A 462 15.82 12.88 34.98
C LEU A 462 15.49 13.92 33.90
N SER A 463 15.31 15.18 34.31
CA SER A 463 15.28 16.44 33.51
C SER A 463 14.84 16.29 32.04
N ALA A 464 13.75 15.55 31.83
CA ALA A 464 13.33 15.01 30.54
C ALA A 464 12.99 16.09 29.49
N GLN A 465 12.51 17.26 29.91
CA GLN A 465 11.92 18.24 29.00
C GLN A 465 12.95 18.94 28.09
N TYR A 466 14.13 19.28 28.60
CA TYR A 466 15.19 19.90 27.79
C TYR A 466 15.78 18.93 26.76
N LYS A 467 16.04 17.70 27.16
CA LYS A 467 16.58 16.66 26.25
C LYS A 467 15.61 16.27 25.16
N PHE A 468 14.34 16.27 25.46
CA PHE A 468 13.25 16.05 24.50
C PHE A 468 13.24 17.14 23.41
N GLU A 469 13.25 18.42 23.79
CA GLU A 469 13.24 19.54 22.83
C GLU A 469 14.50 19.55 21.97
N GLU A 470 15.68 19.28 22.55
CA GLU A 470 16.93 19.16 21.80
C GLU A 470 16.86 18.02 20.76
N THR A 471 16.41 16.84 21.17
CA THR A 471 16.27 15.71 20.25
C THR A 471 15.30 16.02 19.10
N LYS A 472 14.18 16.69 19.41
CA LYS A 472 13.19 17.11 18.39
C LYS A 472 13.79 18.12 17.43
N HIS A 473 14.57 19.09 17.90
CA HIS A 473 15.28 20.07 17.08
C HIS A 473 16.38 19.40 16.25
N ILE A 474 17.16 18.47 16.81
CA ILE A 474 18.17 17.71 16.05
C ILE A 474 17.51 16.93 14.90
N LEU A 475 16.37 16.26 15.16
CA LEU A 475 15.62 15.58 14.12
C LEU A 475 15.06 16.55 13.08
N ALA A 476 14.69 17.78 13.46
CA ALA A 476 14.27 18.81 12.51
C ALA A 476 15.41 19.24 11.58
N PHE A 477 16.62 19.43 12.11
CA PHE A 477 17.82 19.70 11.31
C PHE A 477 18.13 18.54 10.35
N ILE A 478 18.11 17.31 10.84
CA ILE A 478 18.32 16.11 10.02
C ILE A 478 17.25 16.03 8.93
N GLY A 479 15.98 16.24 9.27
CA GLY A 479 14.86 16.24 8.33
C GLY A 479 15.04 17.26 7.21
N GLN A 480 15.39 18.49 7.55
CA GLN A 480 15.65 19.56 6.58
C GLN A 480 16.89 19.25 5.72
N TYR A 481 18.00 18.82 6.33
CA TYR A 481 19.23 18.45 5.64
C TYR A 481 19.00 17.38 4.56
N MET A 482 18.28 16.32 4.93
CA MET A 482 17.94 15.24 4.02
C MET A 482 16.94 15.70 2.94
N HIS A 483 15.93 16.50 3.34
CA HIS A 483 14.87 16.95 2.43
C HIS A 483 15.41 17.88 1.34
N VAL A 484 16.19 18.88 1.70
CA VAL A 484 16.81 19.82 0.73
C VAL A 484 17.70 19.10 -0.27
N ARG A 485 18.40 18.06 0.17
CA ARG A 485 19.27 17.25 -0.69
C ARG A 485 18.56 16.15 -1.47
N GLY A 486 17.27 15.92 -1.19
CA GLY A 486 16.49 14.83 -1.80
C GLY A 486 16.93 13.46 -1.31
N MET A 487 17.54 13.37 -0.13
CA MET A 487 18.01 12.13 0.45
C MET A 487 16.88 11.43 1.20
N ARG A 488 16.80 10.11 1.03
CA ARG A 488 15.87 9.26 1.80
C ARG A 488 16.59 8.50 2.90
N GLU A 489 17.88 8.28 2.73
CA GLU A 489 18.74 7.59 3.67
C GLU A 489 20.03 8.40 3.85
N ILE A 490 20.63 8.29 5.03
CA ILE A 490 21.89 8.93 5.39
C ILE A 490 22.80 7.90 6.05
N ASP A 491 24.05 7.79 5.62
CA ASP A 491 25.02 6.90 6.24
C ASP A 491 25.58 7.46 7.56
N ILE A 492 26.20 6.61 8.36
CA ILE A 492 26.72 6.98 9.67
C ILE A 492 27.79 8.06 9.59
N PRO A 493 28.78 8.00 8.65
CA PRO A 493 29.78 9.06 8.50
C PRO A 493 29.18 10.43 8.18
N GLN A 494 28.23 10.48 7.23
CA GLN A 494 27.54 11.72 6.85
C GLN A 494 26.71 12.26 8.02
N LEU A 495 25.97 11.39 8.71
CA LEU A 495 25.18 11.78 9.87
C LEU A 495 26.07 12.31 10.99
N SER A 496 27.17 11.63 11.31
CA SER A 496 28.13 12.06 12.36
C SER A 496 28.74 13.41 12.03
N GLY A 497 29.15 13.65 10.77
CA GLY A 497 29.68 14.94 10.33
C GLY A 497 28.65 16.05 10.46
N PHE A 498 27.41 15.79 10.06
CA PHE A 498 26.32 16.78 10.17
C PHE A 498 25.92 17.04 11.64
N LEU A 499 25.91 16.04 12.50
CA LEU A 499 25.69 16.23 13.95
C LEU A 499 26.79 17.07 14.60
N GLN A 500 28.04 16.92 14.15
CA GLN A 500 29.13 17.77 14.59
C GLN A 500 28.92 19.25 14.20
N GLU A 501 28.46 19.51 12.96
CA GLU A 501 28.12 20.89 12.52
C GLU A 501 27.00 21.50 13.40
N ILE A 502 26.00 20.70 13.78
CA ILE A 502 24.94 21.15 14.69
C ILE A 502 25.49 21.44 16.08
N TYR A 503 26.36 20.56 16.61
CA TYR A 503 26.99 20.77 17.92
C TYR A 503 27.85 22.03 17.95
N ASP A 504 28.67 22.22 16.95
CA ASP A 504 29.55 23.40 16.84
C ASP A 504 28.76 24.72 16.81
N LYS A 505 27.52 24.67 16.28
CA LYS A 505 26.68 25.85 16.15
C LYS A 505 25.78 26.12 17.36
N PHE A 506 25.26 25.06 18.01
CA PHE A 506 24.23 25.18 19.03
C PHE A 506 24.63 24.61 20.39
N SER A 507 25.68 23.82 20.46
CA SER A 507 26.20 23.18 21.70
C SER A 507 25.12 22.41 22.49
N TYR A 508 24.24 21.64 21.78
CA TYR A 508 23.23 20.84 22.44
C TYR A 508 23.85 19.75 23.33
N ASP A 509 23.31 19.60 24.54
CA ASP A 509 23.80 18.62 25.53
C ASP A 509 23.72 17.17 25.00
N GLU A 510 22.69 16.84 24.23
CA GLU A 510 22.52 15.53 23.60
C GLU A 510 23.63 15.20 22.59
N LEU A 511 24.32 16.18 22.03
CA LEU A 511 25.41 16.01 21.05
C LEU A 511 26.82 16.11 21.66
N THR A 512 26.96 16.25 22.97
CA THR A 512 28.28 16.20 23.64
C THR A 512 28.98 14.85 23.42
N ASP A 513 28.19 13.77 23.24
CA ASP A 513 28.65 12.46 22.80
C ASP A 513 27.88 12.04 21.55
N ILE A 514 28.37 12.44 20.38
CA ILE A 514 27.73 12.16 19.08
C ILE A 514 27.63 10.65 18.82
N GLN A 515 28.66 9.86 19.20
CA GLN A 515 28.63 8.42 19.00
C GLN A 515 27.56 7.76 19.90
N GLY A 516 27.50 8.19 21.16
CA GLY A 516 26.45 7.76 22.08
C GLY A 516 25.06 8.16 21.61
N PHE A 517 24.90 9.34 20.99
CA PHE A 517 23.63 9.76 20.40
C PHE A 517 23.24 8.89 19.18
N ILE A 518 24.19 8.58 18.29
CA ILE A 518 23.95 7.67 17.16
C ILE A 518 23.55 6.28 17.64
N GLU A 519 24.19 5.74 18.68
CA GLU A 519 23.81 4.46 19.27
C GLU A 519 22.43 4.50 19.93
N LYS A 520 22.03 5.63 20.54
CA LYS A 520 20.67 5.83 21.00
C LYS A 520 19.67 5.76 19.83
N LEU A 521 19.97 6.43 18.72
CA LEU A 521 19.12 6.41 17.52
C LEU A 521 18.98 5.00 16.95
N LYS A 522 20.03 4.17 16.92
CA LYS A 522 19.97 2.77 16.45
C LYS A 522 19.02 1.92 17.28
N ASN A 523 19.03 2.09 18.59
CA ASN A 523 18.38 1.17 19.50
C ASN A 523 16.93 1.52 19.88
N ARG A 524 16.44 2.73 19.61
CA ARG A 524 15.23 3.22 20.29
C ARG A 524 14.23 4.02 19.45
N ASN A 525 14.41 4.17 18.16
CA ASN A 525 13.59 5.15 17.45
C ASN A 525 12.67 4.52 16.38
N CYS A 526 11.35 4.68 16.54
CA CYS A 526 10.40 4.33 15.50
C CYS A 526 10.18 5.47 14.47
N LEU A 527 10.71 6.67 14.73
CA LEU A 527 10.57 7.83 13.86
C LEU A 527 11.74 7.94 12.88
N PHE A 528 12.96 7.68 13.37
CA PHE A 528 14.20 7.71 12.60
C PHE A 528 14.94 6.37 12.78
N ILE A 529 14.91 5.52 11.78
CA ILE A 529 15.18 4.08 11.84
C ILE A 529 16.55 3.78 11.27
N TYR A 530 17.29 2.91 11.94
CA TYR A 530 18.53 2.35 11.44
C TYR A 530 18.27 1.06 10.64
N ASN A 531 18.81 0.99 9.44
CA ASN A 531 18.80 -0.18 8.59
C ASN A 531 20.18 -0.88 8.67
N GLU A 532 20.21 -2.03 9.35
CA GLU A 532 21.44 -2.82 9.52
C GLU A 532 22.03 -3.31 8.19
N THR A 533 21.19 -3.59 7.20
CA THR A 533 21.63 -4.14 5.92
C THR A 533 22.39 -3.10 5.08
N SER A 534 21.90 -1.87 5.03
CA SER A 534 22.53 -0.77 4.28
C SER A 534 23.48 0.08 5.12
N ASN A 535 23.49 -0.12 6.45
CA ASN A 535 24.23 0.71 7.42
C ASN A 535 23.85 2.20 7.33
N THR A 536 22.55 2.47 7.13
CA THR A 536 22.02 3.82 6.94
C THR A 536 20.89 4.11 7.91
N PHE A 537 20.60 5.39 8.10
CA PHE A 537 19.41 5.86 8.80
C PHE A 537 18.40 6.45 7.82
N CYS A 538 17.11 6.29 8.12
CA CYS A 538 16.02 6.93 7.39
C CYS A 538 14.84 7.25 8.31
N PHE A 539 14.04 8.24 7.94
CA PHE A 539 12.74 8.42 8.59
C PHE A 539 11.81 7.25 8.25
N ASN A 540 10.97 6.84 9.20
CA ASN A 540 10.04 5.71 9.05
C ASN A 540 9.25 5.77 7.74
N ASN A 541 8.81 6.98 7.37
CA ASN A 541 8.27 7.26 6.04
C ASN A 541 8.58 8.70 5.64
N LEU A 542 8.35 9.04 4.36
CA LEU A 542 8.63 10.38 3.83
C LEU A 542 7.86 11.46 4.59
N SER A 543 6.63 11.18 5.03
CA SER A 543 5.84 12.19 5.73
C SER A 543 6.41 12.58 7.10
N PHE A 544 7.11 11.68 7.81
CA PHE A 544 7.88 12.08 9.00
C PHE A 544 9.08 12.95 8.64
N GLN A 545 9.81 12.64 7.58
CA GLN A 545 10.90 13.50 7.09
C GLN A 545 10.36 14.91 6.74
N GLU A 546 9.25 14.98 6.01
CA GLU A 546 8.59 16.23 5.61
C GLU A 546 8.10 17.01 6.85
N TYR A 547 7.54 16.31 7.84
CA TYR A 547 7.11 16.92 9.11
C TYR A 547 8.30 17.49 9.89
N PHE A 548 9.36 16.72 10.10
CA PHE A 548 10.55 17.21 10.80
C PHE A 548 11.25 18.34 10.04
N ALA A 549 11.35 18.23 8.70
CA ALA A 549 11.84 19.32 7.88
C ALA A 549 11.02 20.61 8.08
N SER A 550 9.70 20.52 8.24
CA SER A 550 8.84 21.67 8.46
C SER A 550 9.10 22.38 9.80
N ILE A 551 9.56 21.64 10.82
CA ILE A 551 9.86 22.19 12.15
C ILE A 551 11.07 23.13 12.10
N PHE A 552 12.00 22.88 11.18
CA PHE A 552 13.19 23.74 10.98
C PHE A 552 12.83 25.17 10.58
N TYR A 553 11.72 25.36 9.84
CA TYR A 553 11.33 26.65 9.29
C TYR A 553 10.61 27.54 10.32
N ASP A 554 10.91 28.82 10.26
CA ASP A 554 10.27 29.89 11.04
C ASP A 554 10.04 31.13 10.17
N ASP A 555 9.63 32.25 10.77
CA ASP A 555 9.32 33.49 10.07
C ASP A 555 10.55 34.14 9.39
N SER A 556 11.78 33.77 9.80
CA SER A 556 13.03 34.31 9.24
C SER A 556 13.47 33.61 7.95
N ASN A 557 13.10 32.36 7.77
CA ASN A 557 13.53 31.53 6.64
C ASN A 557 12.37 30.94 5.80
N GLU A 558 11.11 31.31 6.10
CA GLU A 558 9.93 30.78 5.39
C GLU A 558 9.87 31.14 3.89
N GLN A 559 10.70 32.10 3.44
CA GLN A 559 10.75 32.49 2.03
C GLN A 559 11.17 31.34 1.13
N GLU A 560 12.03 30.44 1.61
CA GLU A 560 12.39 29.23 0.88
C GLU A 560 11.16 28.34 0.59
N LEU A 561 10.21 28.28 1.52
CA LEU A 561 8.96 27.55 1.33
C LEU A 561 8.07 28.21 0.27
N VAL A 562 7.97 29.53 0.29
CA VAL A 562 7.20 30.31 -0.70
C VAL A 562 7.79 30.15 -2.10
N ASP A 563 9.12 30.15 -2.23
CA ASP A 563 9.82 29.98 -3.50
C ASP A 563 9.61 28.59 -4.10
N ASN A 564 9.37 27.58 -3.25
CA ASN A 564 9.17 26.20 -3.62
C ASN A 564 7.68 25.77 -3.66
N ILE A 565 6.71 26.70 -3.61
CA ILE A 565 5.29 26.36 -3.49
C ILE A 565 4.74 25.47 -4.62
N TYR A 566 5.32 25.56 -5.82
CA TYR A 566 4.93 24.72 -6.95
C TYR A 566 5.86 23.54 -7.17
N ASN A 567 6.77 23.28 -6.23
CA ASN A 567 7.61 22.09 -6.23
C ASN A 567 6.96 21.00 -5.37
N ASP A 568 6.58 19.90 -6.01
CA ASP A 568 5.88 18.80 -5.36
C ASP A 568 6.62 18.19 -4.18
N TRP A 569 7.93 18.15 -4.28
CA TRP A 569 8.77 17.67 -3.19
C TRP A 569 8.57 18.45 -1.89
N TRP A 570 8.24 19.75 -1.99
CA TRP A 570 8.03 20.65 -0.86
C TRP A 570 6.58 20.71 -0.36
N ALA A 571 5.63 20.14 -1.10
CA ALA A 571 4.20 20.33 -0.85
C ALA A 571 3.78 20.01 0.60
N ASN A 572 4.21 18.87 1.15
CA ASN A 572 3.83 18.50 2.51
C ASN A 572 4.62 19.30 3.57
N VAL A 573 5.88 19.65 3.32
CA VAL A 573 6.65 20.53 4.23
C VAL A 573 5.93 21.86 4.41
N ILE A 574 5.44 22.45 3.30
CA ILE A 574 4.68 23.70 3.31
C ILE A 574 3.38 23.56 4.11
N VAL A 575 2.64 22.45 3.90
CA VAL A 575 1.38 22.19 4.63
C VAL A 575 1.63 21.97 6.12
N PHE A 576 2.65 21.21 6.50
CA PHE A 576 3.03 21.00 7.89
C PHE A 576 3.49 22.30 8.55
N TYR A 577 4.29 23.10 7.84
CA TYR A 577 4.73 24.41 8.34
C TYR A 577 3.54 25.33 8.61
N ASN A 578 2.59 25.42 7.68
CA ASN A 578 1.40 26.23 7.84
C ASN A 578 0.50 25.76 9.01
N GLY A 579 0.44 24.45 9.26
CA GLY A 579 -0.32 23.87 10.39
C GLY A 579 0.36 23.99 11.76
N LYS A 580 1.63 24.39 11.82
CA LYS A 580 2.44 24.46 13.04
C LYS A 580 2.02 25.58 14.01
N SER A 581 1.47 26.68 13.50
CA SER A 581 1.09 27.84 14.32
C SER A 581 -0.39 28.21 14.12
N PRO A 582 -1.13 28.49 15.18
CA PRO A 582 -2.53 28.92 15.06
C PRO A 582 -2.71 30.29 14.35
N LYS A 583 -1.66 31.03 14.10
CA LYS A 583 -1.70 32.40 13.50
C LYS A 583 -1.07 32.44 12.09
N ARG A 584 -1.17 31.38 11.29
CA ARG A 584 -0.50 31.31 9.98
C ARG A 584 -1.27 31.96 8.81
N SER A 585 -2.27 32.78 9.06
CA SER A 585 -2.95 33.60 8.03
C SER A 585 -1.98 34.40 7.18
N VAL A 586 -0.91 34.95 7.79
CA VAL A 586 0.11 35.75 7.11
C VAL A 586 0.86 34.91 6.06
N PHE A 587 1.16 33.66 6.36
CA PHE A 587 1.85 32.78 5.42
C PHE A 587 0.96 32.43 4.21
N ILE A 588 -0.33 32.15 4.44
CA ILE A 588 -1.31 31.97 3.35
C ILE A 588 -1.37 33.23 2.48
N GLU A 589 -1.42 34.40 3.08
CA GLU A 589 -1.44 35.66 2.33
C GLU A 589 -0.18 35.87 1.48
N LYS A 590 1.00 35.54 2.00
CA LYS A 590 2.24 35.52 1.23
C LYS A 590 2.16 34.57 0.03
N ILE A 591 1.60 33.39 0.22
CA ILE A 591 1.39 32.41 -0.87
C ILE A 591 0.48 32.99 -1.95
N LEU A 592 -0.65 33.62 -1.57
CA LEU A 592 -1.62 34.15 -2.52
C LEU A 592 -1.06 35.32 -3.33
N THR A 593 -0.12 36.08 -2.76
CA THR A 593 0.43 37.32 -3.36
C THR A 593 1.75 37.09 -4.11
N SER A 594 2.52 36.05 -3.78
CA SER A 594 3.88 35.87 -4.28
C SER A 594 3.96 35.34 -5.70
N ARG A 595 3.08 34.45 -6.08
CA ARG A 595 3.05 33.82 -7.42
C ARG A 595 1.64 33.56 -7.89
N VAL A 596 1.27 34.17 -9.00
CA VAL A 596 0.04 33.85 -9.73
C VAL A 596 0.34 32.65 -10.63
N PRO A 597 -0.42 31.54 -10.55
CA PRO A 597 -0.21 30.40 -11.44
C PRO A 597 -0.55 30.78 -12.88
N THR A 598 0.33 30.46 -13.83
CA THR A 598 0.22 30.88 -15.23
C THR A 598 -0.03 29.75 -16.21
N ASP A 599 0.30 28.52 -15.81
CA ASP A 599 0.10 27.32 -16.60
C ASP A 599 -0.73 26.28 -15.82
N THR A 600 -1.19 25.28 -16.53
CA THR A 600 -2.09 24.23 -16.01
C THR A 600 -1.52 23.50 -14.80
N SER A 601 -0.24 23.17 -14.84
CA SER A 601 0.45 22.45 -13.76
C SER A 601 0.50 23.29 -12.50
N THR A 602 0.92 24.55 -12.63
CA THR A 602 1.00 25.49 -11.50
C THR A 602 -0.39 25.84 -10.96
N MET A 603 -1.43 25.94 -11.79
CA MET A 603 -2.82 26.12 -11.34
C MET A 603 -3.31 24.96 -10.49
N TYR A 604 -3.08 23.74 -10.96
CA TYR A 604 -3.50 22.54 -10.21
C TYR A 604 -2.77 22.43 -8.86
N ARG A 605 -1.48 22.68 -8.85
CA ARG A 605 -0.66 22.71 -7.62
C ARG A 605 -1.10 23.79 -6.66
N HIS A 606 -1.38 24.98 -7.19
CA HIS A 606 -1.90 26.07 -6.39
C HIS A 606 -3.19 25.67 -5.67
N LEU A 607 -4.14 25.10 -6.41
CA LEU A 607 -5.39 24.58 -5.83
C LEU A 607 -5.13 23.57 -4.72
N GLN A 608 -4.24 22.61 -4.94
CA GLN A 608 -3.91 21.60 -3.96
C GLN A 608 -3.20 22.14 -2.71
N ILE A 609 -2.19 22.97 -2.91
CA ILE A 609 -1.38 23.49 -1.79
C ILE A 609 -2.19 24.48 -0.95
N VAL A 610 -2.83 25.45 -1.58
CA VAL A 610 -3.60 26.48 -0.86
C VAL A 610 -4.77 25.87 -0.10
N SER A 611 -5.51 24.93 -0.71
CA SER A 611 -6.59 24.24 0.00
C SER A 611 -6.10 23.44 1.21
N LYS A 612 -4.98 22.71 1.08
CA LYS A 612 -4.38 21.98 2.18
C LYS A 612 -3.83 22.90 3.28
N CYS A 613 -3.26 24.04 2.89
CA CYS A 613 -2.81 25.05 3.86
C CYS A 613 -3.97 25.62 4.66
N VAL A 614 -5.12 25.92 4.01
CA VAL A 614 -6.34 26.35 4.71
C VAL A 614 -6.83 25.26 5.66
N GLN A 615 -6.83 24.01 5.20
CA GLN A 615 -7.23 22.88 6.05
C GLN A 615 -6.31 22.65 7.25
N ALA A 616 -5.02 22.89 7.09
CA ALA A 616 -4.03 22.75 8.16
C ALA A 616 -3.98 23.96 9.10
N ALA A 617 -4.37 25.13 8.62
CA ALA A 617 -4.29 26.36 9.40
C ALA A 617 -5.36 26.44 10.49
N HIS A 618 -4.97 27.01 11.63
CA HIS A 618 -5.90 27.39 12.69
C HIS A 618 -6.11 28.92 12.68
N LEU A 619 -7.34 29.34 13.01
CA LEU A 619 -7.66 30.78 13.25
C LEU A 619 -7.26 31.68 12.07
N ILE A 620 -7.67 31.33 10.86
CA ILE A 620 -7.52 32.22 9.70
C ILE A 620 -8.43 33.42 9.89
N SER A 621 -7.92 34.63 9.58
CA SER A 621 -8.77 35.82 9.61
C SER A 621 -9.82 35.78 8.50
N ASN A 622 -11.03 36.31 8.78
CA ASN A 622 -12.12 36.28 7.81
C ASN A 622 -11.76 36.91 6.46
N ASP A 623 -10.95 37.97 6.46
CA ASP A 623 -10.52 38.66 5.24
C ASP A 623 -9.55 37.83 4.41
N VAL A 624 -8.63 37.11 5.06
CA VAL A 624 -7.69 36.19 4.37
C VAL A 624 -8.46 34.98 3.84
N GLU A 625 -9.39 34.46 4.63
CA GLU A 625 -10.23 33.32 4.22
C GLU A 625 -11.09 33.67 3.01
N LYS A 626 -11.74 34.86 3.03
CA LYS A 626 -12.55 35.32 1.89
C LYS A 626 -11.70 35.45 0.61
N ARG A 627 -10.53 36.09 0.69
CA ARG A 627 -9.62 36.23 -0.45
C ARG A 627 -9.11 34.85 -0.93
N THR A 628 -8.86 33.96 -0.01
CA THR A 628 -8.44 32.59 -0.34
C THR A 628 -9.52 31.82 -1.10
N ILE A 629 -10.76 31.89 -0.64
CA ILE A 629 -11.90 31.24 -1.31
C ILE A 629 -12.11 31.83 -2.70
N GLU A 630 -12.08 33.16 -2.84
CA GLU A 630 -12.18 33.85 -4.14
C GLU A 630 -11.05 33.44 -5.08
N ASN A 631 -9.81 33.39 -4.58
CA ASN A 631 -8.63 32.97 -5.35
C ASN A 631 -8.76 31.51 -5.81
N LEU A 632 -9.15 30.59 -4.93
CA LEU A 632 -9.34 29.18 -5.26
C LEU A 632 -10.42 28.96 -6.32
N ILE A 633 -11.55 29.67 -6.23
CA ILE A 633 -12.63 29.58 -7.22
C ILE A 633 -12.15 30.13 -8.58
N ASN A 634 -11.46 31.26 -8.60
CA ASN A 634 -10.92 31.86 -9.82
C ASN A 634 -9.86 30.96 -10.48
N THR A 635 -8.96 30.38 -9.68
CA THR A 635 -7.92 29.47 -10.16
C THR A 635 -8.54 28.18 -10.68
N PHE A 636 -9.56 27.64 -10.01
CA PHE A 636 -10.30 26.47 -10.45
C PHE A 636 -10.99 26.69 -11.80
N ASP A 637 -11.65 27.86 -11.96
CA ASP A 637 -12.30 28.20 -13.22
C ASP A 637 -11.30 28.33 -14.38
N SER A 638 -10.15 28.96 -14.12
CA SER A 638 -9.06 29.08 -15.08
C SER A 638 -8.46 27.72 -15.44
N PHE A 639 -8.19 26.88 -14.44
CA PHE A 639 -7.72 25.51 -14.64
C PHE A 639 -8.70 24.69 -15.51
N TYR A 640 -9.99 24.73 -15.18
CA TYR A 640 -11.03 24.07 -15.97
C TYR A 640 -11.03 24.54 -17.42
N LYS A 641 -11.04 25.86 -17.66
CA LYS A 641 -11.05 26.44 -19.01
C LYS A 641 -9.81 26.10 -19.84
N CYS A 642 -8.64 26.02 -19.20
CA CYS A 642 -7.37 25.76 -19.91
C CYS A 642 -7.09 24.27 -20.14
N THR A 643 -7.65 23.37 -19.32
CA THR A 643 -7.28 21.94 -19.33
C THR A 643 -8.44 21.06 -19.72
N ILE A 644 -9.50 21.09 -18.92
CA ILE A 644 -10.56 20.09 -19.01
C ILE A 644 -11.52 20.40 -20.15
N LEU A 645 -11.84 21.68 -20.34
CA LEU A 645 -12.72 22.07 -21.45
C LEU A 645 -12.14 21.71 -22.82
N PRO A 646 -10.86 22.02 -23.11
CA PRO A 646 -10.24 21.59 -24.36
C PRO A 646 -10.16 20.06 -24.51
N ALA A 647 -9.93 19.33 -23.41
CA ALA A 647 -9.91 17.88 -23.43
C ALA A 647 -11.29 17.25 -23.72
N ILE A 648 -12.35 17.87 -23.23
CA ILE A 648 -13.74 17.48 -23.55
C ILE A 648 -14.09 17.78 -24.99
N GLU A 649 -13.64 18.91 -25.52
CA GLU A 649 -13.90 19.32 -26.90
C GLU A 649 -13.08 18.50 -27.89
N ASN A 650 -11.87 18.13 -27.55
CA ASN A 650 -11.00 17.29 -28.37
C ASN A 650 -10.26 16.27 -27.51
N PRO A 651 -10.82 15.06 -27.29
CA PRO A 651 -10.21 14.00 -26.50
C PRO A 651 -8.80 13.60 -26.96
N ALA A 652 -8.44 13.83 -28.25
CA ALA A 652 -7.09 13.53 -28.73
C ALA A 652 -5.99 14.36 -28.05
N ASN A 653 -6.33 15.51 -27.49
CA ASN A 653 -5.37 16.41 -26.79
C ASN A 653 -5.35 16.21 -25.26
N ALA A 654 -6.05 15.21 -24.77
CA ALA A 654 -6.36 15.12 -23.35
C ALA A 654 -5.28 14.42 -22.47
N GLY A 655 -4.19 13.90 -23.05
CA GLY A 655 -3.18 13.17 -22.28
C GLY A 655 -3.81 12.04 -21.45
N LEU A 656 -3.50 12.00 -20.18
CA LEU A 656 -4.08 11.03 -19.22
C LEU A 656 -5.62 11.09 -19.17
N LEU A 657 -6.22 12.23 -19.46
CA LEU A 657 -7.67 12.41 -19.53
C LEU A 657 -8.31 11.69 -20.74
N ARG A 658 -7.51 11.23 -21.72
CA ARG A 658 -8.02 10.43 -22.86
C ARG A 658 -8.70 9.16 -22.42
N SER A 659 -8.28 8.60 -21.28
CA SER A 659 -8.86 7.40 -20.72
C SER A 659 -10.20 7.65 -20.04
N LEU A 660 -10.63 8.89 -19.87
CA LEU A 660 -11.84 9.26 -19.14
C LEU A 660 -12.97 9.67 -20.09
N SER A 661 -14.17 9.19 -19.80
CA SER A 661 -15.35 9.73 -20.48
C SER A 661 -15.59 11.19 -20.07
N THR A 662 -16.33 11.93 -20.89
CA THR A 662 -16.74 13.31 -20.54
C THR A 662 -17.43 13.39 -19.19
N LEU A 663 -18.20 12.36 -18.82
CA LEU A 663 -18.86 12.29 -17.50
C LEU A 663 -17.84 12.10 -16.37
N ASP A 664 -16.88 11.20 -16.57
CA ASP A 664 -15.84 10.94 -15.54
C ASP A 664 -14.98 12.19 -15.33
N MET A 665 -14.66 12.93 -16.38
CA MET A 665 -13.96 14.21 -16.27
C MET A 665 -14.75 15.21 -15.41
N ILE A 666 -16.04 15.31 -15.60
CA ILE A 666 -16.89 16.23 -14.80
C ILE A 666 -17.02 15.74 -13.38
N LEU A 667 -17.17 14.44 -13.15
CA LEU A 667 -17.18 13.87 -11.81
C LEU A 667 -15.86 14.11 -11.08
N GLN A 668 -14.73 13.98 -11.76
CA GLN A 668 -13.43 14.31 -11.20
C GLN A 668 -13.29 15.80 -10.90
N VAL A 669 -13.72 16.67 -11.82
CA VAL A 669 -13.74 18.13 -11.59
C VAL A 669 -14.57 18.50 -10.38
N ARG A 670 -15.78 17.93 -10.25
CA ARG A 670 -16.61 18.12 -9.05
C ARG A 670 -15.91 17.61 -7.79
N ASN A 671 -15.27 16.43 -7.86
CA ASN A 671 -14.56 15.87 -6.74
C ASN A 671 -13.38 16.76 -6.32
N ILE A 672 -12.61 17.27 -7.27
CA ILE A 672 -11.52 18.22 -7.00
C ILE A 672 -12.10 19.47 -6.32
N PHE A 673 -13.18 20.04 -6.86
CA PHE A 673 -13.84 21.21 -6.25
C PHE A 673 -14.29 20.91 -4.82
N CYS A 674 -14.98 19.79 -4.61
CA CYS A 674 -15.43 19.39 -3.28
C CYS A 674 -14.25 19.16 -2.32
N GLN A 675 -13.16 18.53 -2.77
CA GLN A 675 -11.96 18.34 -1.94
C GLN A 675 -11.32 19.67 -1.52
N ILE A 676 -11.31 20.66 -2.41
CA ILE A 676 -10.79 22.00 -2.11
C ILE A 676 -11.60 22.68 -1.01
N PHE A 677 -12.94 22.58 -1.07
CA PHE A 677 -13.85 23.35 -0.22
C PHE A 677 -14.52 22.53 0.90
N GLN A 678 -14.37 21.22 0.95
CA GLN A 678 -14.99 20.33 1.96
C GLN A 678 -14.32 20.40 3.35
N SER A 679 -13.56 21.42 3.63
CA SER A 679 -12.84 21.54 4.89
C SER A 679 -13.74 22.14 5.98
N LYS A 680 -13.71 21.54 7.17
CA LYS A 680 -14.35 22.08 8.40
C LYS A 680 -13.73 23.43 8.82
N HIS A 681 -12.53 23.74 8.32
CA HIS A 681 -11.79 24.96 8.64
C HIS A 681 -12.15 26.13 7.72
N ILE A 682 -12.83 25.88 6.60
CA ILE A 682 -13.43 26.94 5.79
C ILE A 682 -14.74 27.35 6.49
N ASN A 683 -14.81 28.64 6.84
CA ASN A 683 -16.02 29.18 7.42
C ASN A 683 -17.18 29.13 6.40
N GLN A 684 -18.16 28.30 6.68
CA GLN A 684 -19.26 28.02 5.76
C GLN A 684 -20.11 29.28 5.46
N GLU A 685 -20.19 30.22 6.39
CA GLU A 685 -20.89 31.48 6.18
C GLU A 685 -20.12 32.38 5.21
N ILE A 686 -18.80 32.46 5.35
CA ILE A 686 -17.94 33.19 4.41
C ILE A 686 -17.98 32.54 3.02
N PHE A 687 -17.85 31.22 2.96
CA PHE A 687 -17.93 30.48 1.70
C PHE A 687 -19.29 30.71 1.02
N SER A 688 -20.39 30.62 1.78
CA SER A 688 -21.75 30.85 1.27
C SER A 688 -21.92 32.28 0.76
N SER A 689 -21.39 33.27 1.49
CA SER A 689 -21.43 34.69 1.09
C SER A 689 -20.65 34.92 -0.22
N VAL A 690 -19.45 34.40 -0.33
CA VAL A 690 -18.61 34.48 -1.55
C VAL A 690 -19.28 33.79 -2.72
N GLY A 691 -19.74 32.55 -2.51
CA GLY A 691 -20.39 31.76 -3.52
C GLY A 691 -21.69 32.38 -4.04
N MET A 692 -22.52 32.93 -3.15
CA MET A 692 -23.71 33.67 -3.52
C MET A 692 -23.39 34.92 -4.36
N ASN A 693 -22.40 35.69 -3.96
CA ASN A 693 -21.95 36.84 -4.75
C ASN A 693 -21.51 36.45 -6.14
N ILE A 694 -20.78 35.35 -6.29
CA ILE A 694 -20.36 34.80 -7.59
C ILE A 694 -21.57 34.35 -8.40
N LEU A 695 -22.51 33.60 -7.83
CA LEU A 695 -23.69 33.12 -8.53
C LEU A 695 -24.62 34.25 -8.97
N LEU A 696 -24.77 35.29 -8.14
CA LEU A 696 -25.66 36.42 -8.42
C LEU A 696 -25.04 37.43 -9.41
N LYS A 697 -23.73 37.71 -9.30
CA LYS A 697 -23.04 38.69 -10.14
C LYS A 697 -22.53 38.14 -11.45
N SER A 698 -22.33 36.82 -11.59
CA SER A 698 -21.65 36.24 -12.74
C SER A 698 -22.60 35.91 -13.88
N THR A 699 -23.16 36.93 -14.50
CA THR A 699 -23.69 36.74 -15.86
C THR A 699 -22.59 36.57 -16.92
N PHE A 700 -21.34 36.97 -16.64
CA PHE A 700 -20.23 37.06 -17.58
C PHE A 700 -18.87 36.74 -16.90
N GLY A 701 -18.42 35.51 -16.86
CA GLY A 701 -17.05 35.27 -16.40
C GLY A 701 -16.71 33.82 -16.05
N TYR A 702 -17.54 33.18 -15.25
CA TYR A 702 -17.29 31.79 -14.85
C TYR A 702 -17.89 30.78 -15.81
N SER A 703 -17.24 29.64 -15.97
CA SER A 703 -17.76 28.51 -16.74
C SER A 703 -19.01 27.90 -16.07
N ASP A 704 -19.90 27.33 -16.88
CA ASP A 704 -21.11 26.68 -16.35
C ASP A 704 -20.77 25.50 -15.40
N VAL A 705 -19.64 24.83 -15.59
CA VAL A 705 -19.19 23.76 -14.71
C VAL A 705 -18.73 24.29 -13.36
N THR A 706 -17.99 25.40 -13.31
CA THR A 706 -17.62 26.05 -12.06
C THR A 706 -18.85 26.48 -11.28
N LEU A 707 -19.83 27.09 -11.96
CA LEU A 707 -21.09 27.51 -11.35
C LEU A 707 -21.91 26.31 -10.83
N TYR A 708 -21.90 25.20 -11.58
CA TYR A 708 -22.53 23.96 -11.15
C TYR A 708 -21.87 23.37 -9.90
N CYS A 709 -20.54 23.21 -9.90
CA CYS A 709 -19.80 22.70 -8.75
C CYS A 709 -20.04 23.58 -7.50
N LEU A 710 -20.04 24.90 -7.68
CA LEU A 710 -20.32 25.87 -6.62
C LEU A 710 -21.76 25.72 -6.10
N SER A 711 -22.75 25.65 -6.99
CA SER A 711 -24.16 25.51 -6.60
C SER A 711 -24.44 24.20 -5.89
N TYR A 712 -23.83 23.10 -6.37
CA TYR A 712 -23.91 21.79 -5.75
C TYR A 712 -23.32 21.79 -4.34
N HIS A 713 -22.11 22.35 -4.21
CA HIS A 713 -21.43 22.38 -2.92
C HIS A 713 -22.14 23.29 -1.90
N LEU A 714 -22.64 24.45 -2.32
CA LEU A 714 -23.45 25.32 -1.47
C LEU A 714 -24.71 24.61 -1.01
N SER A 715 -25.42 23.92 -1.91
CA SER A 715 -26.62 23.18 -1.55
C SER A 715 -26.33 22.05 -0.56
N ASP A 716 -25.17 21.45 -0.69
CA ASP A 716 -24.71 20.37 0.17
C ASP A 716 -24.39 20.85 1.59
N ILE A 717 -23.65 21.97 1.70
CA ILE A 717 -23.23 22.55 2.99
C ILE A 717 -24.43 23.10 3.75
N THR A 718 -25.30 23.86 3.06
CA THR A 718 -26.46 24.54 3.68
C THR A 718 -27.63 23.60 3.89
N ASN A 719 -27.56 22.38 3.33
CA ASN A 719 -28.68 21.45 3.23
C ASN A 719 -29.93 22.10 2.61
N ASP A 720 -29.72 23.06 1.71
CA ASP A 720 -30.76 23.83 1.01
C ASP A 720 -30.57 23.69 -0.52
N GLY A 721 -31.53 23.08 -1.18
CA GLY A 721 -31.50 22.90 -2.63
C GLY A 721 -31.70 24.21 -3.45
N MET A 722 -31.91 25.36 -2.83
CA MET A 722 -32.20 26.63 -3.51
C MET A 722 -31.09 27.06 -4.47
N PHE A 723 -29.82 26.85 -4.12
CA PHE A 723 -28.68 27.20 -4.97
C PHE A 723 -28.61 26.34 -6.22
N LEU A 724 -28.76 25.02 -6.06
CA LEU A 724 -28.80 24.10 -7.18
C LEU A 724 -30.04 24.35 -8.04
N GLN A 725 -31.17 24.66 -7.43
CA GLN A 725 -32.40 25.05 -8.11
C GLN A 725 -32.18 26.32 -8.95
N TYR A 726 -31.58 27.34 -8.38
CA TYR A 726 -31.24 28.58 -9.07
C TYR A 726 -30.37 28.35 -10.30
N PHE A 727 -29.35 27.52 -10.17
CA PHE A 727 -28.51 27.14 -11.29
C PHE A 727 -29.31 26.39 -12.37
N ILE A 728 -30.12 25.40 -11.97
CA ILE A 728 -30.97 24.61 -12.87
C ILE A 728 -31.95 25.51 -13.62
N ASP A 729 -32.54 26.50 -12.99
CA ASP A 729 -33.53 27.39 -13.61
C ASP A 729 -32.91 28.38 -14.60
N LYS A 730 -31.71 28.86 -14.32
CA LYS A 730 -31.05 29.90 -15.15
C LYS A 730 -30.17 29.38 -16.28
N LYS A 731 -29.54 28.20 -16.10
CA LYS A 731 -28.43 27.77 -16.98
C LYS A 731 -28.71 26.51 -17.79
N LEU A 732 -29.85 25.86 -17.61
CA LEU A 732 -30.04 24.53 -18.20
C LEU A 732 -30.66 24.52 -19.60
N ASN A 733 -29.98 25.15 -20.54
CA ASN A 733 -30.28 24.97 -22.00
C ASN A 733 -29.03 24.68 -22.85
N THR A 734 -27.93 24.27 -22.23
CA THR A 734 -26.63 24.05 -22.87
C THR A 734 -26.31 22.56 -23.01
N ARG A 735 -25.27 22.25 -23.81
CA ARG A 735 -24.68 20.90 -23.99
C ARG A 735 -24.39 20.15 -22.66
N TRP A 736 -24.15 20.90 -21.57
CA TRP A 736 -23.84 20.41 -20.24
C TRP A 736 -25.05 19.91 -19.45
N ASP A 737 -26.27 20.30 -19.82
CA ASP A 737 -27.50 19.86 -19.15
C ASP A 737 -27.57 18.35 -18.98
N ARG A 738 -27.13 17.63 -20.02
CA ARG A 738 -27.24 16.18 -20.07
C ARG A 738 -26.30 15.48 -19.12
N ILE A 739 -25.12 16.08 -18.87
CA ILE A 739 -24.06 15.50 -18.05
C ILE A 739 -24.33 15.80 -16.59
N VAL A 740 -24.69 17.04 -16.28
CA VAL A 740 -25.07 17.46 -14.92
C VAL A 740 -26.25 16.65 -14.40
N TYR A 741 -27.27 16.37 -15.20
CA TYR A 741 -28.40 15.54 -14.76
C TYR A 741 -28.04 14.09 -14.46
N LYS A 742 -26.99 13.52 -15.02
CA LYS A 742 -26.51 12.17 -14.70
C LYS A 742 -25.84 12.07 -13.33
N ASP A 743 -25.21 13.16 -12.89
CA ASP A 743 -24.40 13.20 -11.69
C ASP A 743 -25.22 13.38 -10.40
N ILE A 744 -26.49 13.65 -10.52
CA ILE A 744 -27.35 14.01 -9.40
C ILE A 744 -27.77 12.77 -8.58
N ASP A 745 -27.38 12.70 -7.31
CA ASP A 745 -27.90 11.71 -6.38
C ASP A 745 -29.39 11.88 -6.14
N HIS A 746 -30.19 10.96 -6.63
CA HIS A 746 -31.64 11.01 -6.57
C HIS A 746 -32.20 11.03 -5.15
N MET A 747 -31.62 10.31 -4.22
CA MET A 747 -32.14 10.23 -2.86
C MET A 747 -31.97 11.55 -2.12
N ARG A 748 -30.80 12.17 -2.30
CA ARG A 748 -30.45 13.44 -1.66
C ARG A 748 -31.23 14.61 -2.27
N LEU A 749 -31.37 14.64 -3.59
CA LEU A 749 -32.12 15.66 -4.29
C LEU A 749 -33.63 15.63 -3.99
N LYS A 750 -34.20 14.45 -3.79
CA LYS A 750 -35.59 14.31 -3.41
C LYS A 750 -35.89 14.94 -2.05
N ALA A 751 -34.90 14.93 -1.15
CA ALA A 751 -35.03 15.56 0.16
C ALA A 751 -34.85 17.09 0.12
N MET A 752 -34.05 17.59 -0.84
CA MET A 752 -33.63 18.99 -0.92
C MET A 752 -34.46 19.86 -1.86
N LEU A 753 -35.08 19.29 -2.89
CA LEU A 753 -35.75 20.05 -3.96
C LEU A 753 -37.29 19.97 -3.78
N SER A 754 -37.96 21.03 -4.21
CA SER A 754 -39.44 20.98 -4.30
C SER A 754 -39.88 19.83 -5.23
N PRO A 755 -41.04 19.19 -4.95
CA PRO A 755 -41.56 18.06 -5.75
C PRO A 755 -41.66 18.38 -7.26
N ASN A 756 -42.00 19.61 -7.62
CA ASN A 756 -42.14 20.04 -9.00
C ASN A 756 -40.78 20.03 -9.74
N ILE A 757 -39.73 20.50 -9.08
CA ILE A 757 -38.41 20.58 -9.65
C ILE A 757 -37.76 19.20 -9.71
N TYR A 758 -37.88 18.42 -8.63
CA TYR A 758 -37.43 17.03 -8.65
C TYR A 758 -38.08 16.22 -9.79
N ASN A 759 -39.40 16.35 -9.98
CA ASN A 759 -40.10 15.64 -11.06
C ASN A 759 -39.68 16.14 -12.44
N ARG A 760 -39.36 17.44 -12.60
CA ARG A 760 -38.83 18.01 -13.84
C ARG A 760 -37.46 17.43 -14.16
N ILE A 761 -36.58 17.33 -13.17
CA ILE A 761 -35.25 16.69 -13.28
C ILE A 761 -35.41 15.22 -13.66
N LYS A 762 -36.25 14.48 -12.93
CA LYS A 762 -36.49 13.05 -13.18
C LYS A 762 -37.04 12.79 -14.60
N ARG A 763 -37.93 13.68 -15.07
CA ARG A 763 -38.46 13.62 -16.43
C ARG A 763 -37.39 13.88 -17.48
N LYS A 764 -36.52 14.89 -17.29
CA LYS A 764 -35.42 15.20 -18.18
C LYS A 764 -34.34 14.10 -18.16
N GLN A 765 -34.05 13.50 -17.03
CA GLN A 765 -33.14 12.35 -16.93
C GLN A 765 -33.64 11.15 -17.71
N ARG A 766 -34.94 10.84 -17.63
CA ARG A 766 -35.53 9.77 -18.44
C ARG A 766 -35.44 10.05 -19.95
N GLN A 767 -35.66 11.29 -20.34
CA GLN A 767 -35.50 11.71 -21.75
C GLN A 767 -34.03 11.61 -22.19
N ASN A 768 -33.10 12.00 -21.33
CA ASN A 768 -31.67 11.95 -21.61
C ASN A 768 -31.13 10.51 -21.62
N LYS A 769 -31.63 9.61 -20.74
CA LYS A 769 -31.26 8.19 -20.74
C LYS A 769 -31.56 7.57 -22.13
N ILE A 770 -32.76 7.83 -22.67
CA ILE A 770 -33.14 7.33 -24.00
C ILE A 770 -32.23 7.89 -25.11
N TYR A 771 -31.83 9.15 -25.03
CA TYR A 771 -30.92 9.77 -25.99
C TYR A 771 -29.49 9.25 -25.90
N ILE A 772 -29.00 9.07 -24.68
CA ILE A 772 -27.66 8.55 -24.39
C ILE A 772 -27.56 7.08 -24.78
N ASP A 773 -28.57 6.27 -24.47
CA ASP A 773 -28.64 4.86 -24.88
C ASP A 773 -28.72 4.71 -26.42
N LYS A 774 -29.17 5.75 -27.12
CA LYS A 774 -29.16 5.78 -28.58
C LYS A 774 -27.88 6.28 -29.23
N GLN A 775 -27.21 7.26 -28.66
CA GLN A 775 -25.93 7.80 -29.16
C GLN A 775 -24.69 7.04 -28.70
N PHE A 776 -24.74 6.44 -27.56
CA PHE A 776 -23.68 5.66 -26.93
C PHE A 776 -24.18 4.23 -26.75
N LYS A 777 -24.42 3.52 -27.87
CA LYS A 777 -24.87 2.12 -27.87
C LYS A 777 -23.88 1.14 -27.26
N GLU A 778 -22.66 1.55 -27.12
CA GLU A 778 -21.75 1.02 -26.12
C GLU A 778 -21.58 2.16 -25.14
N PRO A 779 -21.76 1.91 -23.86
CA PRO A 779 -21.26 2.88 -22.93
C PRO A 779 -19.79 3.05 -23.27
N ALA A 780 -19.38 4.25 -23.59
CA ALA A 780 -18.08 4.73 -23.19
C ALA A 780 -18.06 4.78 -21.64
N ILE A 781 -18.76 3.86 -21.04
CA ILE A 781 -18.56 3.37 -19.73
C ILE A 781 -17.27 2.62 -19.92
N LEU A 782 -16.24 3.33 -19.70
CA LEU A 782 -14.97 2.79 -19.36
C LEU A 782 -15.19 1.47 -18.69
N HIS A 783 -15.08 0.46 -19.46
CA HIS A 783 -14.33 -0.65 -18.98
C HIS A 783 -12.95 -0.08 -18.69
N LEU A 784 -12.73 0.37 -17.44
CA LEU A 784 -11.39 0.52 -16.94
C LEU A 784 -10.60 -0.77 -17.20
N SER A 785 -11.31 -1.89 -17.44
CA SER A 785 -10.80 -3.15 -17.94
C SER A 785 -10.53 -3.24 -19.44
N ASP A 786 -11.17 -2.45 -20.32
CA ASP A 786 -11.13 -2.68 -21.77
C ASP A 786 -10.45 -1.57 -22.57
N GLY A 787 -9.69 -0.68 -21.88
CA GLY A 787 -8.99 0.44 -22.52
C GLY A 787 -9.74 0.99 -23.71
N LEU A 788 -10.01 2.22 -23.71
CA LEU A 788 -10.68 2.91 -24.79
C LEU A 788 -10.37 2.31 -26.17
N LYS A 789 -11.30 1.51 -26.68
CA LYS A 789 -11.49 1.39 -28.11
C LYS A 789 -12.35 2.57 -28.51
N VAL A 790 -11.71 3.63 -29.00
CA VAL A 790 -12.33 4.59 -29.84
C VAL A 790 -12.59 3.96 -31.18
#